data_ab277d7c0179c0d27e8248b1c7d629a7
#
_entry.id   ab277d7c0179c0d27e8248b1c7d629a7
#
_cell.length_a   1.000
_cell.length_b   1.000
_cell.length_c   1.000
_cell.angle_alpha   90.00
_cell.angle_beta   90.00
_cell.angle_gamma   90.00
#
_symmetry.space_group_name_H-M   'P 1'
#
loop_
_entity.id
_entity.type
_entity.pdbx_description
1 polymer ?
#
loop_
_entity_poly.entity_id
_entity_poly.type
_entity_poly.pdbx_seq_one_letter_code
_entity_poly.pdbx_strand_id
1 'polypeptide(L)'
;MKWFEDFYSDARYGLRQLRSNPLLTTVCVLTLALGIGANTAVFSAIYLVLLRPLPFKDADRLVLVTEYNPGNVAKTGSPLLRYQTRAAQNTVFEETAAYWDVSGGNGLVFGGAGSAERLQFSVVTNSFFSILGEHPSMGRSFSQSDELPGGGKVFLASDALWHRLLGGDLQAIGKTYRLDGEPYTLIGVLPPDFHFPSACDVWLPIGMLGTWPLQDRVSHQFWMLGRLRPEATLARAQAELNGIQEQLARAFPTTDANWHVHVQPLLEEFVGNVRISLWVLFGAVGFVLLIACTNVINLLLARAVAREKEFAIRAALGSARQRLVRQALTETFLVVAGGTALALVLAKVGLSAIVALSAGSIPRFEQPHLSGMVFSFSVALALLTTLLVGVAPGLHAVDCNSSESLQVGHRSGSASRRTTTLRNALVVCEISLTLLLLSGACLMLRSFQQLREVDPGFLPEHLVTVKIALPDALYPKTEQRAAFLHELLRSLNSTPGVQLAAASDRLPLSGEGNWGGINVLGRPVLDSAHAPSVEGRGVSANYFSAMGIPLLRGRVFTEDEVAEGRHVAVINKMMADQFWPGADAIGQRVVSPYHPENVSEIIGVVGNVKDFALDAQAPPEMYSPYGWWNTMNLVLRGSSDSASLVSAVHSEVAALDKEVPVYEVKRMEDLVSHSMERQRFELVLLALFAMVALLLAAVGVYGLLAFVVNRRTHEIGLRIALGAHPRNVLALVMTQGMKLVLFGLGTGVVSSLMLMRLMSGLLYRVSSTDPLSLGAVTVLLAIIGALACFMPARRAMRVDPMTALRCE
;
A
#
# COMPACT_ATOMS: atom_id res chain seq x y z
N MET A 1 -39.95 -12.32 29.95
CA MET A 1 -39.69 -11.54 31.18
C MET A 1 -38.59 -12.21 32.02
N LYS A 2 -38.75 -13.45 32.51
CA LYS A 2 -37.72 -14.14 33.36
C LYS A 2 -36.30 -14.12 32.82
N TRP A 3 -36.09 -14.26 31.51
CA TRP A 3 -34.75 -14.24 30.90
C TRP A 3 -34.06 -12.86 31.04
N PHE A 4 -34.78 -11.75 30.90
CA PHE A 4 -34.26 -10.39 31.08
C PHE A 4 -33.95 -10.07 32.54
N GLU A 5 -34.78 -10.54 33.50
CA GLU A 5 -34.55 -10.36 34.93
C GLU A 5 -33.30 -11.11 35.38
N ASP A 6 -33.15 -12.33 34.91
CA ASP A 6 -32.01 -13.17 35.14
C ASP A 6 -30.71 -12.56 34.58
N PHE A 7 -30.74 -12.05 33.32
CA PHE A 7 -29.61 -11.37 32.68
C PHE A 7 -29.23 -10.10 33.44
N TYR A 8 -30.21 -9.28 33.85
CA TYR A 8 -29.93 -8.07 34.63
C TYR A 8 -29.29 -8.39 35.99
N SER A 9 -29.75 -9.44 36.66
CA SER A 9 -29.20 -9.92 37.90
C SER A 9 -27.75 -10.39 37.73
N ASP A 10 -27.47 -11.22 36.67
CA ASP A 10 -26.15 -11.70 36.34
C ASP A 10 -25.21 -10.55 35.94
N ALA A 11 -25.69 -9.55 35.21
CA ALA A 11 -24.90 -8.36 34.82
C ALA A 11 -24.57 -7.51 36.05
N ARG A 12 -25.51 -7.29 36.97
CA ARG A 12 -25.24 -6.53 38.20
C ARG A 12 -24.23 -7.23 39.09
N TYR A 13 -24.32 -8.55 39.19
CA TYR A 13 -23.36 -9.36 39.89
C TYR A 13 -21.99 -9.27 39.22
N GLY A 14 -21.90 -9.46 37.90
CA GLY A 14 -20.67 -9.33 37.14
C GLY A 14 -19.98 -7.98 37.34
N LEU A 15 -20.73 -6.86 37.27
CA LEU A 15 -20.22 -5.53 37.53
C LEU A 15 -19.62 -5.33 38.91
N ARG A 16 -20.27 -5.87 39.96
CA ARG A 16 -19.72 -5.82 41.32
C ARG A 16 -18.41 -6.60 41.41
N GLN A 17 -18.38 -7.75 40.75
CA GLN A 17 -17.23 -8.65 40.74
C GLN A 17 -16.04 -8.08 39.93
N LEU A 18 -16.29 -7.31 38.88
CA LEU A 18 -15.26 -6.60 38.12
C LEU A 18 -14.68 -5.45 38.94
N ARG A 19 -15.53 -4.74 39.70
CA ARG A 19 -15.09 -3.68 40.64
C ARG A 19 -14.27 -4.18 41.81
N SER A 20 -14.47 -5.43 42.30
CA SER A 20 -13.70 -5.99 43.40
C SER A 20 -12.27 -6.39 43.01
N ASN A 21 -11.98 -6.51 41.71
CA ASN A 21 -10.66 -6.85 41.18
C ASN A 21 -10.25 -5.89 40.06
N PRO A 22 -10.01 -4.60 40.34
CA PRO A 22 -9.85 -3.57 39.33
C PRO A 22 -8.61 -3.80 38.44
N LEU A 23 -7.48 -4.25 39.00
CA LEU A 23 -6.25 -4.51 38.27
C LEU A 23 -6.47 -5.57 37.15
N LEU A 24 -7.06 -6.71 37.52
CA LEU A 24 -7.30 -7.79 36.58
C LEU A 24 -8.30 -7.37 35.49
N THR A 25 -9.36 -6.67 35.89
CA THR A 25 -10.37 -6.15 34.95
C THR A 25 -9.73 -5.17 33.96
N THR A 26 -8.90 -4.22 34.43
CA THR A 26 -8.19 -3.28 33.58
C THR A 26 -7.25 -3.97 32.60
N VAL A 27 -6.48 -4.95 33.06
CA VAL A 27 -5.59 -5.72 32.18
C VAL A 27 -6.39 -6.44 31.09
N CYS A 28 -7.50 -7.14 31.46
CA CYS A 28 -8.34 -7.81 30.48
C CYS A 28 -8.97 -6.84 29.47
N VAL A 29 -9.51 -5.71 29.95
CA VAL A 29 -10.12 -4.68 29.08
C VAL A 29 -9.08 -4.08 28.15
N LEU A 30 -7.89 -3.70 28.62
CA LEU A 30 -6.83 -3.14 27.78
C LEU A 30 -6.31 -4.14 26.76
N THR A 31 -6.12 -5.41 27.16
CA THR A 31 -5.67 -6.47 26.26
C THR A 31 -6.66 -6.70 25.12
N LEU A 32 -7.95 -6.80 25.45
CA LEU A 32 -9.01 -6.94 24.42
C LEU A 32 -9.20 -5.68 23.59
N ALA A 33 -9.08 -4.50 24.20
CA ALA A 33 -9.18 -3.23 23.49
C ALA A 33 -8.09 -3.09 22.42
N LEU A 34 -6.86 -3.50 22.71
CA LEU A 34 -5.76 -3.53 21.74
C LEU A 34 -6.04 -4.53 20.61
N GLY A 35 -6.44 -5.77 20.94
CA GLY A 35 -6.73 -6.79 19.93
C GLY A 35 -7.91 -6.45 19.04
N ILE A 36 -9.05 -6.06 19.60
CA ILE A 36 -10.26 -5.69 18.88
C ILE A 36 -10.04 -4.37 18.11
N GLY A 37 -9.38 -3.38 18.74
CA GLY A 37 -9.11 -2.07 18.15
C GLY A 37 -8.21 -2.14 16.93
N ALA A 38 -7.12 -2.91 17.00
CA ALA A 38 -6.24 -3.13 15.85
C ALA A 38 -6.98 -3.83 14.69
N ASN A 39 -7.78 -4.86 14.99
CA ASN A 39 -8.60 -5.53 13.97
C ASN A 39 -9.63 -4.58 13.34
N THR A 40 -10.30 -3.75 14.15
CA THR A 40 -11.26 -2.77 13.66
C THR A 40 -10.60 -1.71 12.79
N ALA A 41 -9.43 -1.21 13.16
CA ALA A 41 -8.67 -0.22 12.38
C ALA A 41 -8.24 -0.78 11.01
N VAL A 42 -7.64 -1.98 10.99
CA VAL A 42 -7.22 -2.63 9.73
C VAL A 42 -8.42 -3.03 8.88
N PHE A 43 -9.51 -3.54 9.49
CA PHE A 43 -10.74 -3.82 8.76
C PHE A 43 -11.36 -2.55 8.17
N SER A 44 -11.27 -1.42 8.87
CA SER A 44 -11.72 -0.12 8.32
C SER A 44 -10.94 0.23 7.06
N ALA A 45 -9.61 0.02 7.05
CA ALA A 45 -8.77 0.22 5.87
C ALA A 45 -9.17 -0.74 4.73
N ILE A 46 -9.35 -2.02 5.03
CA ILE A 46 -9.82 -3.03 4.06
C ILE A 46 -11.18 -2.64 3.49
N TYR A 47 -12.11 -2.25 4.34
CA TYR A 47 -13.44 -1.86 3.89
C TYR A 47 -13.40 -0.65 2.94
N LEU A 48 -12.68 0.39 3.31
CA LEU A 48 -12.56 1.61 2.51
C LEU A 48 -11.86 1.35 1.16
N VAL A 49 -10.82 0.54 1.15
CA VAL A 49 -9.99 0.30 -0.04
C VAL A 49 -10.54 -0.83 -0.90
N LEU A 50 -10.83 -2.00 -0.31
CA LEU A 50 -11.14 -3.22 -1.07
C LEU A 50 -12.63 -3.51 -1.20
N LEU A 51 -13.44 -3.21 -0.18
CA LEU A 51 -14.83 -3.69 -0.10
C LEU A 51 -15.86 -2.62 -0.43
N ARG A 52 -15.56 -1.35 -0.20
CA ARG A 52 -16.48 -0.25 -0.52
C ARG A 52 -16.54 -0.08 -2.04
N PRO A 53 -17.72 -0.18 -2.65
CA PRO A 53 -17.87 0.07 -4.09
C PRO A 53 -17.31 1.44 -4.50
N LEU A 54 -16.89 1.57 -5.74
CA LEU A 54 -16.56 2.87 -6.32
C LEU A 54 -17.79 3.78 -6.26
N PRO A 55 -17.62 5.11 -6.09
CA PRO A 55 -18.75 6.04 -6.01
C PRO A 55 -19.40 6.29 -7.38
N PHE A 56 -19.44 5.28 -8.25
CA PHE A 56 -19.97 5.36 -9.60
C PHE A 56 -21.22 4.49 -9.75
N LYS A 57 -22.03 4.84 -10.71
CA LYS A 57 -23.26 4.10 -11.02
C LYS A 57 -22.91 2.66 -11.44
N ASP A 58 -23.56 1.66 -10.83
CA ASP A 58 -23.33 0.22 -11.10
C ASP A 58 -21.83 -0.17 -11.16
N ALA A 59 -21.09 0.26 -10.16
CA ALA A 59 -19.62 0.19 -10.12
C ALA A 59 -19.05 -1.24 -10.24
N ASP A 60 -19.82 -2.25 -9.83
CA ASP A 60 -19.50 -3.67 -9.96
C ASP A 60 -19.53 -4.18 -11.42
N ARG A 61 -20.20 -3.43 -12.31
CA ARG A 61 -20.28 -3.70 -13.75
C ARG A 61 -19.27 -2.89 -14.56
N LEU A 62 -18.54 -1.95 -13.93
CA LEU A 62 -17.53 -1.16 -14.59
C LEU A 62 -16.23 -1.94 -14.72
N VAL A 63 -15.70 -1.99 -15.95
CA VAL A 63 -14.44 -2.65 -16.28
C VAL A 63 -13.49 -1.70 -16.98
N LEU A 64 -12.21 -1.90 -16.74
CA LEU A 64 -11.12 -1.27 -17.48
C LEU A 64 -10.57 -2.29 -18.49
N VAL A 65 -10.43 -1.85 -19.73
CA VAL A 65 -9.83 -2.61 -20.81
C VAL A 65 -8.44 -2.05 -21.08
N THR A 66 -7.43 -2.89 -20.92
CA THR A 66 -6.03 -2.53 -21.11
C THR A 66 -5.40 -3.39 -22.20
N GLU A 67 -4.29 -2.94 -22.75
CA GLU A 67 -3.49 -3.71 -23.69
C GLU A 67 -2.13 -4.08 -23.10
N TYR A 68 -1.56 -5.17 -23.57
CA TYR A 68 -0.19 -5.57 -23.26
C TYR A 68 0.44 -6.29 -24.45
N ASN A 69 1.78 -6.23 -24.53
CA ASN A 69 2.56 -6.96 -25.53
C ASN A 69 3.58 -7.84 -24.79
N PRO A 70 3.45 -9.18 -24.86
CA PRO A 70 4.29 -10.10 -24.11
C PRO A 70 5.79 -9.88 -24.40
N GLY A 71 6.56 -9.73 -23.32
CA GLY A 71 8.00 -9.49 -23.41
C GLY A 71 8.42 -8.04 -23.64
N ASN A 72 7.48 -7.14 -23.94
CA ASN A 72 7.76 -5.72 -24.19
C ASN A 72 7.05 -4.82 -23.18
N VAL A 73 5.72 -4.74 -23.26
CA VAL A 73 4.91 -3.82 -22.45
C VAL A 73 3.92 -4.62 -21.60
N ALA A 74 4.02 -4.48 -20.29
CA ALA A 74 3.19 -5.23 -19.35
C ALA A 74 1.73 -4.73 -19.31
N LYS A 75 1.51 -3.42 -19.46
CA LYS A 75 0.17 -2.81 -19.41
C LYS A 75 0.21 -1.39 -20.00
N THR A 76 -0.75 -1.10 -20.88
CA THR A 76 -0.91 0.23 -21.46
C THR A 76 -2.36 0.47 -21.88
N GLY A 77 -2.68 1.71 -22.30
CA GLY A 77 -3.92 2.03 -23.02
C GLY A 77 -3.94 1.45 -24.44
N SER A 78 -4.82 1.93 -25.27
CA SER A 78 -4.91 1.58 -26.69
C SER A 78 -4.88 2.83 -27.58
N PRO A 79 -4.53 2.70 -28.86
CA PRO A 79 -4.80 3.73 -29.85
C PRO A 79 -6.31 4.00 -29.96
N LEU A 80 -6.69 5.25 -30.22
CA LEU A 80 -8.10 5.63 -30.32
C LEU A 80 -8.86 4.84 -31.36
N LEU A 81 -8.24 4.54 -32.51
CA LEU A 81 -8.85 3.74 -33.58
C LEU A 81 -9.20 2.30 -33.14
N ARG A 82 -8.37 1.70 -32.28
CA ARG A 82 -8.69 0.36 -31.72
C ARG A 82 -9.85 0.47 -30.73
N TYR A 83 -9.87 1.50 -29.88
CA TYR A 83 -11.00 1.76 -28.99
C TYR A 83 -12.30 1.90 -29.80
N GLN A 84 -12.32 2.76 -30.83
CA GLN A 84 -13.50 2.97 -31.67
C GLN A 84 -13.98 1.68 -32.33
N THR A 85 -13.05 0.83 -32.82
CA THR A 85 -13.40 -0.46 -33.41
C THR A 85 -14.04 -1.39 -32.39
N ARG A 86 -13.46 -1.49 -31.18
CA ARG A 86 -14.01 -2.28 -30.07
C ARG A 86 -15.36 -1.74 -29.61
N ALA A 87 -15.50 -0.44 -29.48
CA ALA A 87 -16.75 0.22 -29.10
C ALA A 87 -17.87 -0.06 -30.10
N ALA A 88 -17.57 -0.07 -31.40
CA ALA A 88 -18.55 -0.34 -32.47
C ALA A 88 -18.92 -1.81 -32.63
N GLN A 89 -18.01 -2.76 -32.37
CA GLN A 89 -18.20 -4.19 -32.64
C GLN A 89 -18.61 -5.02 -31.42
N ASN A 90 -18.42 -4.50 -30.18
CA ASN A 90 -18.76 -5.26 -28.99
C ASN A 90 -20.27 -5.40 -28.80
N THR A 91 -20.67 -6.50 -28.17
CA THR A 91 -22.07 -6.79 -27.77
C THR A 91 -22.23 -6.92 -26.26
N VAL A 92 -21.11 -6.99 -25.52
CA VAL A 92 -21.08 -7.24 -24.08
C VAL A 92 -21.21 -5.99 -23.25
N PHE A 93 -20.90 -4.81 -23.82
CA PHE A 93 -21.02 -3.56 -23.10
C PHE A 93 -22.36 -2.85 -23.40
N GLU A 94 -22.91 -2.22 -22.37
CA GLU A 94 -24.05 -1.33 -22.48
C GLU A 94 -23.60 0.05 -23.01
N GLU A 95 -22.46 0.53 -22.51
CA GLU A 95 -21.82 1.78 -22.85
C GLU A 95 -20.29 1.64 -22.76
N THR A 96 -19.58 2.39 -23.57
CA THR A 96 -18.11 2.46 -23.53
C THR A 96 -17.64 3.91 -23.55
N ALA A 97 -16.49 4.18 -22.92
CA ALA A 97 -15.83 5.46 -22.94
C ALA A 97 -14.32 5.29 -23.07
N ALA A 98 -13.64 6.31 -23.55
CA ALA A 98 -12.19 6.36 -23.51
C ALA A 98 -11.72 7.63 -22.79
N TYR A 99 -10.59 7.51 -22.13
CA TYR A 99 -9.91 8.63 -21.52
C TYR A 99 -8.40 8.52 -21.68
N TRP A 100 -7.75 9.66 -21.72
CA TRP A 100 -6.29 9.79 -21.66
C TRP A 100 -5.96 10.65 -20.43
N ASP A 101 -5.36 10.01 -19.42
CA ASP A 101 -4.88 10.72 -18.24
C ASP A 101 -3.50 11.31 -18.51
N VAL A 102 -3.43 12.62 -18.52
CA VAL A 102 -2.20 13.37 -18.78
C VAL A 102 -1.61 13.95 -17.48
N SER A 103 -2.20 13.64 -16.33
CA SER A 103 -1.85 14.24 -15.05
C SER A 103 -0.38 14.02 -14.62
N GLY A 104 0.27 12.96 -15.07
CA GLY A 104 1.68 12.67 -14.75
C GLY A 104 2.71 13.40 -15.61
N GLY A 105 2.34 13.80 -16.84
CA GLY A 105 3.25 14.34 -17.86
C GLY A 105 3.04 15.82 -18.17
N ASN A 106 2.48 16.08 -19.33
CA ASN A 106 2.21 17.42 -19.84
C ASN A 106 1.02 18.05 -19.09
N GLY A 107 1.17 19.25 -18.53
CA GLY A 107 0.07 20.03 -17.97
C GLY A 107 -0.33 21.16 -18.90
N LEU A 108 -1.56 21.67 -18.75
CA LEU A 108 -2.00 22.89 -19.41
C LEU A 108 -1.61 24.11 -18.58
N VAL A 109 -1.17 25.16 -19.25
CA VAL A 109 -0.91 26.44 -18.59
C VAL A 109 -2.17 27.29 -18.60
N PHE A 110 -2.68 27.64 -17.43
CA PHE A 110 -3.79 28.58 -17.27
C PHE A 110 -3.24 30.00 -17.31
N GLY A 111 -3.56 30.72 -18.37
CA GLY A 111 -3.22 32.15 -18.55
C GLY A 111 -4.34 33.05 -18.08
N GLY A 112 -4.05 34.00 -17.20
CA GLY A 112 -5.03 34.98 -16.68
C GLY A 112 -4.37 36.20 -16.08
N ALA A 113 -5.10 37.03 -15.37
CA ALA A 113 -4.64 38.30 -14.77
C ALA A 113 -3.65 38.13 -13.58
N GLY A 114 -3.10 36.92 -13.36
CA GLY A 114 -2.14 36.57 -12.32
C GLY A 114 -0.91 35.85 -12.88
N SER A 115 -0.14 35.20 -12.02
CA SER A 115 0.95 34.28 -12.41
C SER A 115 0.36 33.07 -13.17
N ALA A 116 1.04 32.62 -14.22
CA ALA A 116 0.68 31.43 -14.94
C ALA A 116 0.66 30.21 -13.98
N GLU A 117 -0.41 29.43 -14.01
CA GLU A 117 -0.56 28.21 -13.18
C GLU A 117 -0.70 26.98 -14.08
N ARG A 118 -0.01 25.91 -13.74
CA ARG A 118 -0.16 24.62 -14.42
C ARG A 118 -1.36 23.87 -13.90
N LEU A 119 -2.21 23.43 -14.81
CA LEU A 119 -3.37 22.59 -14.52
C LEU A 119 -3.12 21.15 -14.94
N GLN A 120 -3.57 20.21 -14.12
CA GLN A 120 -3.65 18.81 -14.50
C GLN A 120 -4.92 18.56 -15.30
N PHE A 121 -4.82 17.77 -16.38
CA PHE A 121 -5.97 17.55 -17.23
C PHE A 121 -6.09 16.11 -17.71
N SER A 122 -7.30 15.75 -18.12
CA SER A 122 -7.60 14.51 -18.82
C SER A 122 -8.39 14.80 -20.08
N VAL A 123 -8.11 14.04 -21.13
CA VAL A 123 -8.88 14.08 -22.37
C VAL A 123 -9.85 12.91 -22.37
N VAL A 124 -11.13 13.17 -22.63
CA VAL A 124 -12.20 12.19 -22.46
C VAL A 124 -13.19 12.21 -23.63
N THR A 125 -13.85 11.06 -23.87
CA THR A 125 -15.02 10.96 -24.76
C THR A 125 -16.25 11.57 -24.09
N ASN A 126 -17.28 11.93 -24.86
CA ASN A 126 -18.54 12.49 -24.36
C ASN A 126 -19.28 11.54 -23.43
N SER A 127 -19.16 10.22 -23.66
CA SER A 127 -19.73 9.16 -22.84
C SER A 127 -19.01 8.96 -21.49
N PHE A 128 -17.87 9.61 -21.24
CA PHE A 128 -17.04 9.36 -20.05
C PHE A 128 -17.79 9.65 -18.74
N PHE A 129 -18.50 10.76 -18.65
CA PHE A 129 -19.24 11.08 -17.43
C PHE A 129 -20.53 10.25 -17.34
N SER A 130 -21.21 10.00 -18.46
CA SER A 130 -22.42 9.16 -18.52
C SER A 130 -22.15 7.73 -18.03
N ILE A 131 -21.06 7.09 -18.50
CA ILE A 131 -20.69 5.74 -18.07
C ILE A 131 -20.37 5.65 -16.58
N LEU A 132 -19.90 6.73 -15.95
CA LEU A 132 -19.65 6.80 -14.52
C LEU A 132 -20.94 7.16 -13.73
N GLY A 133 -21.98 7.64 -14.44
CA GLY A 133 -23.22 8.12 -13.82
C GLY A 133 -23.06 9.51 -13.18
N GLU A 134 -22.05 10.24 -13.61
CA GLU A 134 -21.70 11.56 -13.08
C GLU A 134 -22.17 12.69 -14.03
N HIS A 135 -22.53 13.80 -13.44
CA HIS A 135 -22.96 14.98 -14.18
C HIS A 135 -22.34 16.24 -13.54
N PRO A 136 -22.03 17.26 -14.33
CA PRO A 136 -21.62 18.54 -13.78
C PRO A 136 -22.66 19.04 -12.76
N SER A 137 -22.19 19.53 -11.63
CA SER A 137 -23.03 20.17 -10.62
C SER A 137 -23.63 21.47 -11.15
N MET A 138 -22.96 22.10 -12.11
CA MET A 138 -23.41 23.32 -12.81
C MET A 138 -22.99 23.27 -14.28
N GLY A 139 -23.80 23.80 -15.16
CA GLY A 139 -23.53 23.81 -16.59
C GLY A 139 -23.97 22.56 -17.32
N ARG A 140 -23.21 22.10 -18.33
CA ARG A 140 -23.50 20.91 -19.13
C ARG A 140 -22.29 20.00 -19.31
N SER A 141 -22.52 18.73 -19.57
CA SER A 141 -21.49 17.78 -20.03
C SER A 141 -21.10 18.02 -21.49
N PHE A 142 -20.07 17.28 -21.94
CA PHE A 142 -19.69 17.26 -23.36
C PHE A 142 -20.81 16.66 -24.22
N SER A 143 -20.96 17.20 -25.43
CA SER A 143 -21.87 16.71 -26.46
C SER A 143 -21.08 15.99 -27.58
N GLN A 144 -21.79 15.26 -28.44
CA GLN A 144 -21.18 14.62 -29.60
C GLN A 144 -20.49 15.62 -30.55
N SER A 145 -21.00 16.86 -30.63
CA SER A 145 -20.37 17.91 -31.43
C SER A 145 -19.02 18.37 -30.88
N ASP A 146 -18.82 18.29 -29.57
CA ASP A 146 -17.56 18.63 -28.90
C ASP A 146 -16.43 17.62 -29.19
N GLU A 147 -16.79 16.38 -29.59
CA GLU A 147 -15.83 15.34 -29.99
C GLU A 147 -15.32 15.42 -31.42
N LEU A 148 -16.02 16.14 -32.26
CA LEU A 148 -15.60 16.26 -33.66
C LEU A 148 -14.28 17.04 -33.77
N PRO A 149 -13.37 16.67 -34.67
CA PRO A 149 -12.13 17.40 -34.88
C PRO A 149 -12.42 18.87 -35.20
N GLY A 150 -11.85 19.75 -34.40
CA GLY A 150 -12.16 21.19 -34.45
C GLY A 150 -13.50 21.55 -33.80
N GLY A 151 -14.17 20.64 -33.13
CA GLY A 151 -15.29 20.90 -32.23
C GLY A 151 -14.92 21.96 -31.22
N GLY A 152 -15.91 22.63 -30.61
CA GLY A 152 -15.70 23.81 -29.78
C GLY A 152 -14.61 23.63 -28.72
N LYS A 153 -13.70 24.59 -28.59
CA LYS A 153 -12.70 24.63 -27.53
C LYS A 153 -13.42 24.87 -26.21
N VAL A 154 -13.84 23.78 -25.57
CA VAL A 154 -14.62 23.80 -24.32
C VAL A 154 -13.94 22.95 -23.28
N PHE A 155 -14.19 23.24 -22.01
CA PHE A 155 -13.66 22.45 -20.90
C PHE A 155 -14.62 22.37 -19.73
N LEU A 156 -14.46 21.32 -18.91
CA LEU A 156 -15.06 21.16 -17.60
C LEU A 156 -14.01 21.38 -16.53
N ALA A 157 -14.36 22.08 -15.47
CA ALA A 157 -13.49 22.35 -14.34
C ALA A 157 -13.80 21.47 -13.14
N SER A 158 -12.80 21.16 -12.31
CA SER A 158 -13.04 20.63 -10.98
C SER A 158 -13.63 21.70 -10.06
N ASP A 159 -14.34 21.30 -9.03
CA ASP A 159 -14.82 22.20 -7.98
C ASP A 159 -13.66 22.95 -7.31
N ALA A 160 -12.54 22.24 -7.06
CA ALA A 160 -11.33 22.82 -6.48
C ALA A 160 -10.75 23.94 -7.36
N LEU A 161 -10.64 23.73 -8.67
CA LEU A 161 -10.19 24.77 -9.62
C LEU A 161 -11.15 25.94 -9.63
N TRP A 162 -12.46 25.67 -9.69
CA TRP A 162 -13.48 26.72 -9.72
C TRP A 162 -13.40 27.64 -8.49
N HIS A 163 -13.20 27.08 -7.29
CA HIS A 163 -13.00 27.91 -6.09
C HIS A 163 -11.64 28.60 -6.06
N ARG A 164 -10.56 27.91 -6.42
CA ARG A 164 -9.17 28.38 -6.28
C ARG A 164 -8.86 29.53 -7.27
N LEU A 165 -9.15 29.32 -8.56
CA LEU A 165 -8.79 30.26 -9.62
C LEU A 165 -9.95 31.14 -10.12
N LEU A 166 -11.19 30.62 -10.04
CA LEU A 166 -12.35 31.32 -10.58
C LEU A 166 -13.22 31.95 -9.49
N GLY A 167 -12.78 31.88 -8.21
CA GLY A 167 -13.39 32.55 -7.05
C GLY A 167 -14.79 32.05 -6.68
N GLY A 168 -15.21 30.88 -7.18
CA GLY A 168 -16.56 30.36 -6.95
C GLY A 168 -17.65 31.17 -7.70
N ASP A 169 -17.28 31.93 -8.74
CA ASP A 169 -18.22 32.77 -9.50
C ASP A 169 -19.13 31.90 -10.37
N LEU A 170 -20.43 31.94 -10.10
CA LEU A 170 -21.46 31.27 -10.93
C LEU A 170 -21.50 31.80 -12.36
N GLN A 171 -21.08 33.05 -12.59
CA GLN A 171 -21.02 33.66 -13.93
C GLN A 171 -19.75 33.23 -14.68
N ALA A 172 -18.86 32.40 -14.11
CA ALA A 172 -17.69 31.86 -14.79
C ALA A 172 -18.09 30.92 -15.95
N ILE A 173 -19.22 30.25 -15.85
CA ILE A 173 -19.75 29.36 -16.89
C ILE A 173 -20.16 30.17 -18.09
N GLY A 174 -19.70 29.72 -19.29
CA GLY A 174 -19.88 30.44 -20.56
C GLY A 174 -18.80 31.47 -20.86
N LYS A 175 -17.92 31.80 -19.90
CA LYS A 175 -16.75 32.67 -20.16
C LYS A 175 -15.60 31.89 -20.79
N THR A 176 -14.80 32.59 -21.53
CA THR A 176 -13.62 32.08 -22.21
C THR A 176 -12.36 32.37 -21.39
N TYR A 177 -11.53 31.36 -21.20
CA TYR A 177 -10.25 31.40 -20.49
C TYR A 177 -9.14 30.92 -21.41
N ARG A 178 -7.91 31.30 -21.15
CA ARG A 178 -6.76 30.84 -21.94
C ARG A 178 -6.16 29.60 -21.31
N LEU A 179 -6.15 28.50 -22.05
CA LEU A 179 -5.43 27.27 -21.73
C LEU A 179 -4.34 27.07 -22.79
N ASP A 180 -3.08 27.00 -22.37
CA ASP A 180 -1.89 26.98 -23.24
C ASP A 180 -1.88 28.14 -24.28
N GLY A 181 -2.34 29.32 -23.87
CA GLY A 181 -2.46 30.49 -24.77
C GLY A 181 -3.69 30.46 -25.66
N GLU A 182 -4.40 29.36 -25.80
CA GLU A 182 -5.57 29.18 -26.64
C GLU A 182 -6.89 29.43 -25.89
N PRO A 183 -7.90 30.03 -26.55
CA PRO A 183 -9.18 30.33 -25.90
C PRO A 183 -10.07 29.09 -25.75
N TYR A 184 -10.45 28.76 -24.52
CA TYR A 184 -11.39 27.68 -24.16
C TYR A 184 -12.55 28.23 -23.35
N THR A 185 -13.77 27.74 -23.60
CA THR A 185 -14.98 28.16 -22.87
C THR A 185 -15.29 27.16 -21.76
N LEU A 186 -15.45 27.65 -20.53
CA LEU A 186 -15.91 26.82 -19.40
C LEU A 186 -17.39 26.49 -19.60
N ILE A 187 -17.73 25.21 -19.72
CA ILE A 187 -19.12 24.75 -19.94
C ILE A 187 -19.78 24.14 -18.72
N GLY A 188 -19.03 23.80 -17.68
CA GLY A 188 -19.57 23.27 -16.43
C GLY A 188 -18.50 23.00 -15.40
N VAL A 189 -18.97 22.74 -14.16
CA VAL A 189 -18.13 22.41 -12.99
C VAL A 189 -18.58 21.06 -12.44
N LEU A 190 -17.62 20.17 -12.19
CA LEU A 190 -17.89 18.82 -11.65
C LEU A 190 -18.12 18.86 -10.14
N PRO A 191 -18.76 17.83 -9.56
CA PRO A 191 -18.94 17.72 -8.13
C PRO A 191 -17.61 17.71 -7.34
N PRO A 192 -17.57 18.23 -6.09
CA PRO A 192 -16.35 18.31 -5.28
C PRO A 192 -15.67 16.96 -5.00
N ASP A 193 -16.45 15.87 -4.99
CA ASP A 193 -15.94 14.52 -4.70
C ASP A 193 -15.51 13.76 -5.97
N PHE A 194 -15.53 14.38 -7.16
CA PHE A 194 -15.14 13.72 -8.41
C PHE A 194 -13.63 13.86 -8.68
N HIS A 195 -12.91 12.74 -8.60
CA HIS A 195 -11.44 12.66 -8.73
C HIS A 195 -11.02 11.50 -9.63
N PHE A 196 -11.61 11.38 -10.83
CA PHE A 196 -11.29 10.29 -11.75
C PHE A 196 -10.99 10.87 -13.16
N PRO A 197 -9.97 10.33 -13.86
CA PRO A 197 -9.11 9.18 -13.53
C PRO A 197 -8.07 9.46 -12.44
N SER A 198 -7.70 10.69 -12.23
CA SER A 198 -6.80 11.23 -11.22
C SER A 198 -7.35 12.55 -10.67
N ALA A 199 -6.62 13.23 -9.79
CA ALA A 199 -6.99 14.56 -9.27
C ALA A 199 -6.79 15.65 -10.34
N CYS A 200 -7.55 15.58 -11.45
CA CYS A 200 -7.50 16.55 -12.54
C CYS A 200 -8.17 17.86 -12.14
N ASP A 201 -7.59 18.96 -12.62
CA ASP A 201 -8.19 20.30 -12.55
C ASP A 201 -9.21 20.53 -13.69
N VAL A 202 -8.93 19.94 -14.88
CA VAL A 202 -9.67 20.18 -16.12
C VAL A 202 -9.91 18.89 -16.88
N TRP A 203 -11.09 18.76 -17.49
CA TRP A 203 -11.38 17.72 -18.48
C TRP A 203 -11.65 18.37 -19.82
N LEU A 204 -11.09 17.79 -20.87
CA LEU A 204 -11.18 18.27 -22.25
C LEU A 204 -11.80 17.19 -23.14
N PRO A 205 -12.61 17.57 -24.14
CA PRO A 205 -13.16 16.61 -25.08
C PRO A 205 -12.08 16.13 -26.07
N ILE A 206 -12.19 14.88 -26.52
CA ILE A 206 -11.24 14.26 -27.43
C ILE A 206 -11.07 15.03 -28.75
N GLY A 207 -12.10 15.80 -29.17
CA GLY A 207 -12.08 16.66 -30.37
C GLY A 207 -11.00 17.74 -30.34
N MET A 208 -10.48 18.12 -29.14
CA MET A 208 -9.38 19.05 -29.00
C MET A 208 -8.09 18.58 -29.70
N LEU A 209 -7.88 17.27 -29.74
CA LEU A 209 -6.68 16.66 -30.33
C LEU A 209 -6.66 16.73 -31.88
N GLY A 210 -7.72 17.25 -32.49
CA GLY A 210 -7.84 17.35 -33.94
C GLY A 210 -7.96 15.99 -34.62
N THR A 211 -7.33 15.84 -35.78
CA THR A 211 -7.40 14.59 -36.57
C THR A 211 -6.29 13.59 -36.26
N TRP A 212 -5.30 13.99 -35.47
CA TRP A 212 -4.14 13.12 -35.18
C TRP A 212 -4.53 11.75 -34.58
N PRO A 213 -5.38 11.62 -33.56
CA PRO A 213 -5.69 10.31 -32.99
C PRO A 213 -6.49 9.40 -33.94
N LEU A 214 -7.17 9.99 -34.92
CA LEU A 214 -7.97 9.27 -35.94
C LEU A 214 -7.11 8.69 -37.06
N GLN A 215 -5.80 8.97 -37.08
CA GLN A 215 -4.85 8.44 -38.06
C GLN A 215 -3.78 7.56 -37.40
N ASP A 216 -3.72 7.56 -36.08
CA ASP A 216 -2.70 6.89 -35.28
C ASP A 216 -3.20 5.51 -34.77
N ARG A 217 -2.46 4.45 -35.12
CA ARG A 217 -2.70 3.08 -34.65
C ARG A 217 -1.61 2.58 -33.68
N VAL A 218 -0.64 3.44 -33.32
CA VAL A 218 0.54 3.02 -32.58
C VAL A 218 0.68 3.67 -31.22
N SER A 219 0.05 4.82 -30.99
CA SER A 219 0.12 5.51 -29.68
C SER A 219 -0.90 4.96 -28.70
N HIS A 220 -0.42 4.23 -27.71
CA HIS A 220 -1.22 3.52 -26.70
C HIS A 220 -1.58 4.41 -25.52
N GLN A 221 -2.32 5.51 -25.75
CA GLN A 221 -2.59 6.54 -24.73
C GLN A 221 -3.98 6.47 -24.12
N PHE A 222 -4.96 5.84 -24.81
CA PHE A 222 -6.35 5.87 -24.40
C PHE A 222 -6.72 4.61 -23.62
N TRP A 223 -7.16 4.81 -22.40
CA TRP A 223 -7.74 3.75 -21.57
C TRP A 223 -9.22 3.60 -21.89
N MET A 224 -9.70 2.38 -22.05
CA MET A 224 -11.09 2.12 -22.36
C MET A 224 -11.84 1.67 -21.12
N LEU A 225 -12.93 2.36 -20.81
CA LEU A 225 -13.94 1.94 -19.84
C LEU A 225 -15.07 1.21 -20.56
N GLY A 226 -15.62 0.19 -19.92
CA GLY A 226 -16.84 -0.49 -20.37
C GLY A 226 -17.79 -0.72 -19.19
N ARG A 227 -19.09 -0.54 -19.42
CA ARG A 227 -20.13 -1.00 -18.50
C ARG A 227 -20.68 -2.32 -19.05
N LEU A 228 -20.46 -3.42 -18.33
CA LEU A 228 -21.02 -4.72 -18.72
C LEU A 228 -22.56 -4.69 -18.72
N ARG A 229 -23.20 -5.33 -19.73
CA ARG A 229 -24.63 -5.60 -19.68
C ARG A 229 -24.98 -6.51 -18.50
N PRO A 230 -26.21 -6.45 -17.95
CA PRO A 230 -26.59 -7.24 -16.77
C PRO A 230 -26.33 -8.74 -16.91
N GLU A 231 -26.48 -9.28 -18.13
CA GLU A 231 -26.29 -10.68 -18.47
C GLU A 231 -24.85 -11.04 -18.87
N ALA A 232 -23.97 -10.05 -19.03
CA ALA A 232 -22.60 -10.27 -19.46
C ALA A 232 -21.67 -10.56 -18.28
N THR A 233 -20.79 -11.53 -18.46
CA THR A 233 -19.72 -11.84 -17.50
C THR A 233 -18.37 -11.31 -17.96
N LEU A 234 -17.46 -11.09 -17.00
CA LEU A 234 -16.07 -10.67 -17.31
C LEU A 234 -15.39 -11.64 -18.29
N ALA A 235 -15.59 -12.95 -18.12
CA ALA A 235 -15.02 -13.97 -18.99
C ALA A 235 -15.56 -13.87 -20.44
N ARG A 236 -16.85 -13.56 -20.60
CA ARG A 236 -17.45 -13.35 -21.92
C ARG A 236 -16.89 -12.09 -22.58
N ALA A 237 -16.75 -11.00 -21.81
CA ALA A 237 -16.15 -9.76 -22.31
C ALA A 237 -14.70 -9.97 -22.75
N GLN A 238 -13.91 -10.69 -21.96
CA GLN A 238 -12.53 -11.04 -22.32
C GLN A 238 -12.46 -11.86 -23.61
N ALA A 239 -13.33 -12.87 -23.75
CA ALA A 239 -13.35 -13.72 -24.95
C ALA A 239 -13.77 -12.94 -26.20
N GLU A 240 -14.79 -12.08 -26.10
CA GLU A 240 -15.26 -11.26 -27.21
C GLU A 240 -14.20 -10.24 -27.66
N LEU A 241 -13.59 -9.53 -26.71
CA LEU A 241 -12.53 -8.58 -27.03
C LEU A 241 -11.27 -9.24 -27.59
N ASN A 242 -10.94 -10.45 -27.15
CA ASN A 242 -9.87 -11.24 -27.76
C ASN A 242 -10.20 -11.57 -29.24
N GLY A 243 -11.44 -11.94 -29.53
CA GLY A 243 -11.88 -12.19 -30.92
C GLY A 243 -11.78 -10.94 -31.79
N ILE A 244 -12.19 -9.77 -31.28
CA ILE A 244 -12.02 -8.49 -31.98
C ILE A 244 -10.53 -8.18 -32.19
N GLN A 245 -9.70 -8.40 -31.17
CA GLN A 245 -8.25 -8.17 -31.29
C GLN A 245 -7.59 -9.11 -32.33
N GLU A 246 -8.00 -10.37 -32.43
CA GLU A 246 -7.52 -11.29 -33.48
C GLU A 246 -7.92 -10.81 -34.87
N GLN A 247 -9.12 -10.25 -35.05
CA GLN A 247 -9.54 -9.67 -36.32
C GLN A 247 -8.70 -8.45 -36.68
N LEU A 248 -8.43 -7.54 -35.69
CA LEU A 248 -7.55 -6.39 -35.86
C LEU A 248 -6.12 -6.81 -36.21
N ALA A 249 -5.57 -7.81 -35.54
CA ALA A 249 -4.24 -8.35 -35.83
C ALA A 249 -4.11 -8.90 -37.24
N ARG A 250 -5.18 -9.54 -37.79
CA ARG A 250 -5.22 -10.00 -39.19
C ARG A 250 -5.37 -8.84 -40.17
N ALA A 251 -6.17 -7.82 -39.85
CA ALA A 251 -6.39 -6.68 -40.73
C ALA A 251 -5.20 -5.72 -40.75
N PHE A 252 -4.50 -5.60 -39.65
CA PHE A 252 -3.38 -4.66 -39.45
C PHE A 252 -2.17 -5.35 -38.79
N PRO A 253 -1.53 -6.30 -39.48
CA PRO A 253 -0.49 -7.14 -38.88
C PRO A 253 0.74 -6.35 -38.43
N THR A 254 1.05 -5.24 -39.07
CA THR A 254 2.22 -4.42 -38.78
C THR A 254 2.08 -3.58 -37.50
N THR A 255 0.85 -3.30 -37.04
CA THR A 255 0.59 -2.44 -35.87
C THR A 255 -0.12 -3.18 -34.76
N ASP A 256 -1.00 -4.13 -35.08
CA ASP A 256 -1.94 -4.71 -34.14
C ASP A 256 -1.61 -6.17 -33.77
N ALA A 257 -0.67 -6.83 -34.49
CA ALA A 257 -0.19 -8.17 -34.12
C ALA A 257 0.57 -8.11 -32.76
N ASN A 258 0.66 -9.24 -32.04
CA ASN A 258 1.28 -9.38 -30.72
C ASN A 258 0.70 -8.50 -29.59
N TRP A 259 -0.32 -7.71 -29.87
CA TRP A 259 -1.05 -7.00 -28.83
C TRP A 259 -2.19 -7.86 -28.32
N HIS A 260 -2.30 -7.92 -26.99
CA HIS A 260 -3.33 -8.65 -26.29
C HIS A 260 -4.17 -7.70 -25.46
N VAL A 261 -5.42 -8.08 -25.24
CA VAL A 261 -6.36 -7.29 -24.43
C VAL A 261 -6.54 -7.96 -23.07
N HIS A 262 -6.60 -7.16 -22.04
CA HIS A 262 -6.95 -7.61 -20.69
C HIS A 262 -8.13 -6.82 -20.17
N VAL A 263 -9.20 -7.52 -19.72
CA VAL A 263 -10.40 -6.92 -19.14
C VAL A 263 -10.39 -7.18 -17.64
N GLN A 264 -10.45 -6.16 -16.85
CA GLN A 264 -10.46 -6.27 -15.38
C GLN A 264 -11.52 -5.35 -14.77
N PRO A 265 -12.09 -5.69 -13.60
CA PRO A 265 -12.94 -4.76 -12.85
C PRO A 265 -12.22 -3.43 -12.62
N LEU A 266 -12.94 -2.30 -12.77
CA LEU A 266 -12.32 -0.98 -12.55
C LEU A 266 -11.74 -0.84 -11.14
N LEU A 267 -12.37 -1.47 -10.14
CA LEU A 267 -11.86 -1.49 -8.77
C LEU A 267 -10.45 -2.11 -8.66
N GLU A 268 -10.15 -3.15 -9.46
CA GLU A 268 -8.85 -3.83 -9.43
C GLU A 268 -7.69 -2.89 -9.83
N GLU A 269 -7.97 -1.90 -10.71
CA GLU A 269 -6.99 -0.87 -11.08
C GLU A 269 -6.51 -0.07 -9.86
N PHE A 270 -7.43 0.30 -8.99
CA PHE A 270 -7.11 1.09 -7.81
C PHE A 270 -6.46 0.28 -6.68
N VAL A 271 -6.79 -1.01 -6.57
CA VAL A 271 -6.48 -1.77 -5.35
C VAL A 271 -5.55 -2.96 -5.57
N GLY A 272 -5.30 -3.36 -6.83
CA GLY A 272 -4.53 -4.57 -7.14
C GLY A 272 -3.19 -4.66 -6.42
N ASN A 273 -2.45 -3.55 -6.39
CA ASN A 273 -1.12 -3.47 -5.79
C ASN A 273 -1.09 -3.53 -4.25
N VAL A 274 -2.19 -3.18 -3.57
CA VAL A 274 -2.24 -3.13 -2.10
C VAL A 274 -3.05 -4.27 -1.47
N ARG A 275 -3.74 -5.07 -2.31
CA ARG A 275 -4.65 -6.12 -1.86
C ARG A 275 -3.98 -7.18 -0.99
N ILE A 276 -2.84 -7.72 -1.43
CA ILE A 276 -2.11 -8.76 -0.72
C ILE A 276 -1.60 -8.22 0.61
N SER A 277 -1.03 -7.02 0.62
CA SER A 277 -0.52 -6.36 1.83
C SER A 277 -1.60 -6.17 2.89
N LEU A 278 -2.79 -5.70 2.49
CA LEU A 278 -3.91 -5.50 3.41
C LEU A 278 -4.40 -6.83 4.01
N TRP A 279 -4.45 -7.92 3.22
CA TRP A 279 -4.82 -9.24 3.74
C TRP A 279 -3.78 -9.82 4.70
N VAL A 280 -2.49 -9.63 4.43
CA VAL A 280 -1.39 -10.02 5.33
C VAL A 280 -1.48 -9.26 6.65
N LEU A 281 -1.70 -7.93 6.60
CA LEU A 281 -1.90 -7.10 7.79
C LEU A 281 -3.15 -7.54 8.58
N PHE A 282 -4.24 -7.90 7.90
CA PHE A 282 -5.45 -8.40 8.55
C PHE A 282 -5.21 -9.74 9.26
N GLY A 283 -4.47 -10.65 8.64
CA GLY A 283 -4.02 -11.89 9.27
C GLY A 283 -3.15 -11.63 10.51
N ALA A 284 -2.24 -10.67 10.43
CA ALA A 284 -1.36 -10.29 11.54
C ALA A 284 -2.15 -9.75 12.74
N VAL A 285 -3.12 -8.85 12.53
CA VAL A 285 -3.95 -8.36 13.65
C VAL A 285 -4.90 -9.44 14.18
N GLY A 286 -5.33 -10.38 13.33
CA GLY A 286 -6.07 -11.57 13.75
C GLY A 286 -5.26 -12.43 14.72
N PHE A 287 -3.96 -12.63 14.49
CA PHE A 287 -3.07 -13.32 15.41
C PHE A 287 -2.89 -12.54 16.72
N VAL A 288 -2.76 -11.21 16.67
CA VAL A 288 -2.72 -10.37 17.89
C VAL A 288 -4.00 -10.55 18.72
N LEU A 289 -5.16 -10.61 18.09
CA LEU A 289 -6.43 -10.87 18.80
C LEU A 289 -6.46 -12.28 19.42
N LEU A 290 -5.99 -13.30 18.72
CA LEU A 290 -5.91 -14.65 19.28
C LEU A 290 -4.98 -14.71 20.48
N ILE A 291 -3.84 -14.02 20.44
CA ILE A 291 -2.92 -13.87 21.58
C ILE A 291 -3.63 -13.17 22.74
N ALA A 292 -4.33 -12.06 22.46
CA ALA A 292 -5.11 -11.33 23.46
C ALA A 292 -6.22 -12.20 24.10
N CYS A 293 -6.97 -12.96 23.29
CA CYS A 293 -7.97 -13.91 23.79
C CYS A 293 -7.33 -14.98 24.68
N THR A 294 -6.20 -15.56 24.27
CA THR A 294 -5.46 -16.55 25.04
C THR A 294 -5.06 -16.03 26.41
N ASN A 295 -4.54 -14.79 26.46
CA ASN A 295 -4.17 -14.16 27.72
C ASN A 295 -5.36 -13.95 28.64
N VAL A 296 -6.48 -13.45 28.10
CA VAL A 296 -7.69 -13.22 28.89
C VAL A 296 -8.30 -14.55 29.34
N ILE A 297 -8.32 -15.59 28.51
CA ILE A 297 -8.72 -16.94 28.91
C ILE A 297 -7.88 -17.43 30.09
N ASN A 298 -6.55 -17.30 30.02
CA ASN A 298 -5.65 -17.73 31.10
C ASN A 298 -5.93 -16.99 32.41
N LEU A 299 -6.19 -15.66 32.35
CA LEU A 299 -6.53 -14.84 33.51
C LEU A 299 -7.90 -15.21 34.11
N LEU A 300 -8.92 -15.42 33.27
CA LEU A 300 -10.26 -15.82 33.73
C LEU A 300 -10.30 -17.24 34.28
N LEU A 301 -9.55 -18.18 33.68
CA LEU A 301 -9.38 -19.54 34.22
C LEU A 301 -8.68 -19.54 35.58
N ALA A 302 -7.63 -18.69 35.74
CA ALA A 302 -6.98 -18.54 37.05
C ALA A 302 -7.96 -18.07 38.13
N ARG A 303 -8.84 -17.13 37.77
CA ARG A 303 -9.90 -16.63 38.64
C ARG A 303 -10.98 -17.67 38.92
N ALA A 304 -11.41 -18.46 37.91
CA ALA A 304 -12.40 -19.51 38.08
C ALA A 304 -11.93 -20.60 39.07
N VAL A 305 -10.66 -20.99 38.99
CA VAL A 305 -10.05 -21.93 39.95
C VAL A 305 -10.00 -21.33 41.37
N ALA A 306 -9.71 -20.04 41.55
CA ALA A 306 -9.75 -19.40 42.86
C ALA A 306 -11.16 -19.38 43.50
N ARG A 307 -12.21 -19.50 42.66
CA ARG A 307 -13.62 -19.50 43.09
C ARG A 307 -14.26 -20.91 43.10
N GLU A 308 -13.45 -21.96 42.98
CA GLU A 308 -13.92 -23.34 42.89
C GLU A 308 -14.81 -23.74 44.08
N LYS A 309 -14.46 -23.33 45.31
CA LYS A 309 -15.27 -23.53 46.52
C LYS A 309 -16.66 -22.84 46.44
N GLU A 310 -16.72 -21.65 45.89
CA GLU A 310 -17.98 -20.87 45.67
C GLU A 310 -18.90 -21.60 44.67
N PHE A 311 -18.34 -22.07 43.54
CA PHE A 311 -19.10 -22.81 42.54
C PHE A 311 -19.58 -24.15 43.08
N ALA A 312 -18.76 -24.88 43.85
CA ALA A 312 -19.16 -26.12 44.47
C ALA A 312 -20.32 -25.94 45.47
N ILE A 313 -20.32 -24.92 46.32
CA ILE A 313 -21.41 -24.59 47.23
C ILE A 313 -22.69 -24.26 46.47
N ARG A 314 -22.61 -23.46 45.40
CA ARG A 314 -23.81 -23.08 44.59
C ARG A 314 -24.40 -24.29 43.87
N ALA A 315 -23.53 -25.20 43.43
CA ALA A 315 -23.93 -26.46 42.80
C ALA A 315 -24.64 -27.38 43.81
N ALA A 316 -24.11 -27.52 45.03
CA ALA A 316 -24.73 -28.26 46.08
C ALA A 316 -26.10 -27.71 46.51
N LEU A 317 -26.31 -26.39 46.37
CA LEU A 317 -27.61 -25.68 46.59
C LEU A 317 -28.58 -25.80 45.40
N GLY A 318 -28.27 -26.61 44.36
CA GLY A 318 -29.17 -26.92 43.23
C GLY A 318 -29.13 -25.97 42.08
N SER A 319 -28.09 -25.17 41.89
CA SER A 319 -27.91 -24.33 40.71
C SER A 319 -27.78 -25.15 39.43
N ALA A 320 -28.66 -24.92 38.43
CA ALA A 320 -28.59 -25.57 37.13
C ALA A 320 -27.27 -25.23 36.38
N ARG A 321 -26.65 -26.22 35.71
CA ARG A 321 -25.42 -26.10 34.92
C ARG A 321 -25.47 -24.93 33.90
N GLN A 322 -26.61 -24.78 33.22
CA GLN A 322 -26.85 -23.70 32.26
C GLN A 322 -26.76 -22.32 32.91
N ARG A 323 -27.11 -22.15 34.17
CA ARG A 323 -27.04 -20.85 34.88
C ARG A 323 -25.61 -20.46 35.17
N LEU A 324 -24.74 -21.43 35.53
CA LEU A 324 -23.31 -21.17 35.79
C LEU A 324 -22.59 -20.79 34.50
N VAL A 325 -22.86 -21.48 33.38
CA VAL A 325 -22.31 -21.12 32.05
C VAL A 325 -22.78 -19.73 31.63
N ARG A 326 -24.07 -19.44 31.73
CA ARG A 326 -24.63 -18.13 31.39
C ARG A 326 -24.00 -17.01 32.19
N GLN A 327 -23.81 -17.21 33.50
CA GLN A 327 -23.17 -16.25 34.38
C GLN A 327 -21.72 -15.99 33.93
N ALA A 328 -20.93 -17.03 33.63
CA ALA A 328 -19.54 -16.92 33.13
C ALA A 328 -19.50 -16.17 31.78
N LEU A 329 -20.43 -16.45 30.86
CA LEU A 329 -20.55 -15.76 29.58
C LEU A 329 -20.95 -14.28 29.79
N THR A 330 -21.87 -13.97 30.74
CA THR A 330 -22.27 -12.59 31.05
C THR A 330 -21.11 -11.79 31.65
N GLU A 331 -20.35 -12.37 32.58
CA GLU A 331 -19.14 -11.75 33.15
C GLU A 331 -18.09 -11.45 32.03
N THR A 332 -17.87 -12.41 31.11
CA THR A 332 -16.97 -12.24 29.96
C THR A 332 -17.48 -11.17 29.01
N PHE A 333 -18.79 -11.18 28.69
CA PHE A 333 -19.41 -10.18 27.82
C PHE A 333 -19.21 -8.75 28.35
N LEU A 334 -19.34 -8.53 29.66
CA LEU A 334 -19.11 -7.20 30.26
C LEU A 334 -17.67 -6.72 30.08
N VAL A 335 -16.68 -7.63 30.24
CA VAL A 335 -15.27 -7.31 30.02
C VAL A 335 -15.02 -7.00 28.54
N VAL A 336 -15.56 -7.83 27.64
CA VAL A 336 -15.42 -7.62 26.18
C VAL A 336 -16.13 -6.36 25.73
N ALA A 337 -17.33 -6.05 26.25
CA ALA A 337 -18.05 -4.82 25.94
C ALA A 337 -17.26 -3.57 26.35
N GLY A 338 -16.70 -3.57 27.56
CA GLY A 338 -15.80 -2.51 28.00
C GLY A 338 -14.54 -2.39 27.11
N GLY A 339 -13.94 -3.53 26.76
CA GLY A 339 -12.82 -3.61 25.82
C GLY A 339 -13.19 -3.08 24.44
N THR A 340 -14.38 -3.43 23.92
CA THR A 340 -14.86 -2.98 22.59
C THR A 340 -15.15 -1.47 22.57
N ALA A 341 -15.73 -0.92 23.64
CA ALA A 341 -15.94 0.53 23.74
C ALA A 341 -14.62 1.31 23.64
N LEU A 342 -13.59 0.85 24.37
CA LEU A 342 -12.24 1.42 24.27
C LEU A 342 -11.58 1.12 22.91
N ALA A 343 -11.81 -0.07 22.33
CA ALA A 343 -11.31 -0.48 21.02
C ALA A 343 -11.81 0.44 19.90
N LEU A 344 -13.04 0.91 19.94
CA LEU A 344 -13.59 1.86 18.94
C LEU A 344 -12.86 3.21 18.99
N VAL A 345 -12.49 3.67 20.18
CA VAL A 345 -11.67 4.89 20.34
C VAL A 345 -10.26 4.66 19.78
N LEU A 346 -9.62 3.53 20.14
CA LEU A 346 -8.31 3.17 19.62
C LEU A 346 -8.33 2.94 18.11
N ALA A 347 -9.40 2.37 17.56
CA ALA A 347 -9.56 2.18 16.12
C ALA A 347 -9.65 3.51 15.37
N LYS A 348 -10.33 4.51 15.92
CA LYS A 348 -10.38 5.86 15.33
C LYS A 348 -8.98 6.49 15.29
N VAL A 349 -8.25 6.44 16.42
CA VAL A 349 -6.87 6.95 16.50
C VAL A 349 -5.93 6.16 15.57
N GLY A 350 -6.05 4.83 15.58
CA GLY A 350 -5.28 3.95 14.72
C GLY A 350 -5.53 4.19 13.23
N LEU A 351 -6.78 4.40 12.84
CA LEU A 351 -7.14 4.72 11.45
C LEU A 351 -6.55 6.07 11.01
N SER A 352 -6.62 7.10 11.87
CA SER A 352 -5.99 8.39 11.59
C SER A 352 -4.46 8.25 11.48
N ALA A 353 -3.83 7.42 12.31
CA ALA A 353 -2.40 7.14 12.23
C ALA A 353 -2.04 6.37 10.94
N ILE A 354 -2.86 5.40 10.53
CA ILE A 354 -2.69 4.67 9.27
C ILE A 354 -2.75 5.64 8.08
N VAL A 355 -3.72 6.56 8.06
CA VAL A 355 -3.83 7.61 7.02
C VAL A 355 -2.59 8.50 7.00
N ALA A 356 -2.16 9.00 8.15
CA ALA A 356 -0.97 9.85 8.24
C ALA A 356 0.32 9.13 7.81
N LEU A 357 0.44 7.84 8.09
CA LEU A 357 1.60 7.02 7.70
C LEU A 357 1.57 6.59 6.23
N SER A 358 0.38 6.52 5.62
CA SER A 358 0.24 6.11 4.21
C SER A 358 0.69 7.17 3.21
N ALA A 359 0.79 8.44 3.64
CA ALA A 359 1.29 9.59 2.87
C ALA A 359 0.76 9.66 1.42
N GLY A 360 -0.49 9.21 1.18
CA GLY A 360 -1.09 9.16 -0.16
C GLY A 360 -0.78 7.88 -0.96
N SER A 361 0.04 6.96 -0.42
CA SER A 361 0.38 5.70 -1.10
C SER A 361 -0.78 4.68 -1.18
N ILE A 362 -1.86 4.90 -0.43
CA ILE A 362 -3.06 4.06 -0.44
C ILE A 362 -4.20 4.83 -1.10
N PRO A 363 -4.71 4.37 -2.24
CA PRO A 363 -5.84 5.01 -2.91
C PRO A 363 -7.08 5.08 -2.03
N ARG A 364 -7.92 6.11 -2.19
CA ARG A 364 -9.25 6.25 -1.53
C ARG A 364 -9.21 6.43 -0.01
N PHE A 365 -8.08 6.83 0.57
CA PHE A 365 -7.88 6.92 2.03
C PHE A 365 -8.13 8.32 2.62
N GLU A 366 -8.62 9.28 1.82
CA GLU A 366 -8.67 10.71 2.19
C GLU A 366 -9.71 11.06 3.27
N GLN A 367 -10.77 10.26 3.42
CA GLN A 367 -11.82 10.51 4.42
C GLN A 367 -12.12 9.28 5.29
N PRO A 368 -11.36 9.07 6.37
CA PRO A 368 -11.56 7.92 7.23
C PRO A 368 -12.80 8.08 8.12
N HIS A 369 -13.87 7.39 7.79
CA HIS A 369 -15.09 7.35 8.61
C HIS A 369 -15.32 5.93 9.16
N LEU A 370 -15.72 5.85 10.44
CA LEU A 370 -16.24 4.62 11.00
C LEU A 370 -17.65 4.40 10.44
N SER A 371 -17.74 3.63 9.36
CA SER A 371 -19.03 3.32 8.73
C SER A 371 -19.85 2.34 9.58
N GLY A 372 -21.17 2.25 9.31
CA GLY A 372 -22.05 1.26 9.95
C GLY A 372 -21.56 -0.17 9.76
N MET A 373 -20.89 -0.47 8.63
CA MET A 373 -20.29 -1.79 8.35
C MET A 373 -19.13 -2.11 9.28
N VAL A 374 -18.26 -1.13 9.55
CA VAL A 374 -17.14 -1.27 10.50
C VAL A 374 -17.66 -1.45 11.93
N PHE A 375 -18.72 -0.73 12.30
CA PHE A 375 -19.37 -0.92 13.59
C PHE A 375 -19.97 -2.33 13.72
N SER A 376 -20.69 -2.80 12.71
CA SER A 376 -21.24 -4.16 12.67
C SER A 376 -20.16 -5.24 12.78
N PHE A 377 -19.03 -5.07 12.08
CA PHE A 377 -17.87 -5.94 12.20
C PHE A 377 -17.32 -5.96 13.63
N SER A 378 -17.18 -4.77 14.25
CA SER A 378 -16.68 -4.67 15.64
C SER A 378 -17.60 -5.37 16.63
N VAL A 379 -18.92 -5.27 16.46
CA VAL A 379 -19.91 -5.99 17.28
C VAL A 379 -19.82 -7.51 17.04
N ALA A 380 -19.75 -7.95 15.80
CA ALA A 380 -19.58 -9.37 15.47
C ALA A 380 -18.28 -9.94 16.07
N LEU A 381 -17.19 -9.20 15.97
CA LEU A 381 -15.89 -9.57 16.54
C LEU A 381 -15.97 -9.64 18.08
N ALA A 382 -16.67 -8.70 18.73
CA ALA A 382 -16.89 -8.71 20.17
C ALA A 382 -17.72 -9.93 20.62
N LEU A 383 -18.76 -10.31 19.87
CA LEU A 383 -19.56 -11.50 20.16
C LEU A 383 -18.72 -12.78 19.99
N LEU A 384 -17.95 -12.88 18.90
CA LEU A 384 -17.02 -13.99 18.66
C LEU A 384 -15.97 -14.09 19.78
N THR A 385 -15.39 -12.97 20.18
CA THR A 385 -14.41 -12.89 21.28
C THR A 385 -15.07 -13.31 22.60
N THR A 386 -16.30 -12.90 22.88
CA THR A 386 -17.04 -13.30 24.08
C THR A 386 -17.23 -14.83 24.12
N LEU A 387 -17.57 -15.41 22.97
CA LEU A 387 -17.74 -16.86 22.86
C LEU A 387 -16.41 -17.60 23.08
N LEU A 388 -15.36 -17.20 22.36
CA LEU A 388 -14.03 -17.81 22.45
C LEU A 388 -13.46 -17.74 23.88
N VAL A 389 -13.56 -16.57 24.50
CA VAL A 389 -12.99 -16.33 25.84
C VAL A 389 -13.89 -16.91 26.94
N GLY A 390 -15.20 -16.90 26.78
CA GLY A 390 -16.15 -17.29 27.82
C GLY A 390 -16.43 -18.80 27.90
N VAL A 391 -16.22 -19.54 26.79
CA VAL A 391 -16.48 -21.00 26.76
C VAL A 391 -15.58 -21.77 27.72
N ALA A 392 -14.28 -21.47 27.79
CA ALA A 392 -13.32 -22.20 28.62
C ALA A 392 -13.63 -22.06 30.13
N PRO A 393 -13.84 -20.86 30.71
CA PRO A 393 -14.29 -20.70 32.10
C PRO A 393 -15.68 -21.30 32.35
N GLY A 394 -16.60 -21.20 31.39
CA GLY A 394 -17.94 -21.77 31.46
C GLY A 394 -17.94 -23.29 31.60
N LEU A 395 -17.14 -23.99 30.79
CA LEU A 395 -16.98 -25.43 30.85
C LEU A 395 -16.31 -25.85 32.18
N HIS A 396 -15.31 -25.11 32.64
CA HIS A 396 -14.67 -25.37 33.94
C HIS A 396 -15.65 -25.29 35.11
N ALA A 397 -16.56 -24.29 35.09
CA ALA A 397 -17.60 -24.14 36.12
C ALA A 397 -18.60 -25.32 36.15
N VAL A 398 -18.80 -26.01 35.03
CA VAL A 398 -19.64 -27.22 34.92
C VAL A 398 -18.92 -28.46 35.46
N ASP A 399 -17.63 -28.59 35.15
CA ASP A 399 -16.84 -29.76 35.58
C ASP A 399 -16.64 -29.81 37.11
N CYS A 400 -16.69 -28.66 37.82
CA CYS A 400 -16.66 -28.56 39.28
C CYS A 400 -17.94 -29.10 39.99
N ASN A 401 -18.97 -29.46 39.25
CA ASN A 401 -20.29 -29.88 39.75
C ASN A 401 -20.38 -31.40 40.02
N SER A 402 -19.33 -32.19 39.82
CA SER A 402 -19.34 -33.60 40.15
C SER A 402 -19.16 -33.78 41.66
N SER A 403 -20.04 -34.57 42.25
CA SER A 403 -20.16 -34.84 43.70
C SER A 403 -18.88 -35.40 44.40
N GLU A 404 -17.84 -35.68 43.64
CA GLU A 404 -16.52 -36.08 44.10
C GLU A 404 -15.67 -34.95 44.68
N SER A 405 -16.02 -33.68 44.42
CA SER A 405 -15.25 -32.52 44.91
C SER A 405 -15.50 -32.13 46.34
N LEU A 406 -16.54 -32.69 46.98
CA LEU A 406 -16.90 -32.47 48.39
C LEU A 406 -16.28 -33.47 49.38
N GLN A 407 -15.69 -34.56 48.91
CA GLN A 407 -14.95 -35.46 49.79
C GLN A 407 -13.52 -34.93 50.02
N VAL A 408 -13.34 -34.34 51.16
CA VAL A 408 -12.05 -33.92 51.70
C VAL A 408 -11.15 -35.14 51.84
N GLY A 409 -10.19 -35.28 50.96
CA GLY A 409 -9.15 -36.32 51.07
C GLY A 409 -9.05 -37.22 49.84
N HIS A 410 -8.03 -36.99 49.03
CA HIS A 410 -7.49 -37.87 48.00
C HIS A 410 -8.19 -37.98 46.63
N ARG A 411 -7.47 -37.59 45.59
CA ARG A 411 -7.65 -37.84 44.15
C ARG A 411 -8.58 -36.93 43.32
N SER A 412 -8.39 -35.60 43.37
CA SER A 412 -8.91 -34.71 42.32
C SER A 412 -7.97 -34.62 41.08
N GLY A 413 -7.51 -35.80 40.58
CA GLY A 413 -6.46 -35.86 39.55
C GLY A 413 -6.90 -35.51 38.14
N SER A 414 -8.16 -35.72 37.72
CA SER A 414 -8.54 -35.66 36.31
C SER A 414 -8.99 -34.24 35.82
N ALA A 415 -9.85 -33.55 36.57
CA ALA A 415 -10.32 -32.20 36.23
C ALA A 415 -9.19 -31.17 36.28
N SER A 416 -8.34 -31.22 37.30
CA SER A 416 -7.14 -30.40 37.45
C SER A 416 -6.14 -30.61 36.30
N ARG A 417 -6.02 -31.83 35.78
CA ARG A 417 -5.10 -32.17 34.67
C ARG A 417 -5.56 -31.58 33.35
N ARG A 418 -6.87 -31.60 33.03
CA ARG A 418 -7.46 -31.05 31.80
C ARG A 418 -7.29 -29.54 31.72
N THR A 419 -7.56 -28.82 32.80
CA THR A 419 -7.39 -27.37 32.88
C THR A 419 -5.93 -26.96 32.71
N THR A 420 -5.00 -27.70 33.35
CA THR A 420 -3.57 -27.45 33.22
C THR A 420 -3.09 -27.71 31.79
N THR A 421 -3.55 -28.76 31.13
CA THR A 421 -3.20 -29.08 29.74
C THR A 421 -3.70 -27.98 28.78
N LEU A 422 -4.97 -27.51 28.92
CA LEU A 422 -5.52 -26.44 28.12
C LEU A 422 -4.69 -25.15 28.25
N ARG A 423 -4.35 -24.75 29.47
CA ARG A 423 -3.53 -23.55 29.71
C ARG A 423 -2.13 -23.65 29.11
N ASN A 424 -1.50 -24.83 29.24
CA ASN A 424 -0.21 -25.08 28.61
C ASN A 424 -0.30 -24.99 27.07
N ALA A 425 -1.35 -25.55 26.47
CA ALA A 425 -1.59 -25.48 25.04
C ALA A 425 -1.82 -24.03 24.57
N LEU A 426 -2.57 -23.24 25.34
CA LEU A 426 -2.79 -21.81 25.05
C LEU A 426 -1.47 -21.03 25.04
N VAL A 427 -0.57 -21.25 26.02
CA VAL A 427 0.74 -20.56 26.06
C VAL A 427 1.64 -21.02 24.92
N VAL A 428 1.64 -22.29 24.55
CA VAL A 428 2.36 -22.79 23.37
C VAL A 428 1.86 -22.13 22.10
N CYS A 429 0.53 -22.04 21.92
CA CYS A 429 -0.10 -21.34 20.79
C CYS A 429 0.29 -19.85 20.75
N GLU A 430 0.25 -19.17 21.90
CA GLU A 430 0.63 -17.76 22.04
C GLU A 430 2.08 -17.50 21.61
N ILE A 431 3.03 -18.31 22.10
CA ILE A 431 4.44 -18.20 21.73
C ILE A 431 4.64 -18.48 20.22
N SER A 432 3.93 -19.49 19.70
CA SER A 432 3.99 -19.83 18.27
C SER A 432 3.51 -18.70 17.38
N LEU A 433 2.35 -18.08 17.71
CA LEU A 433 1.81 -16.95 16.97
C LEU A 433 2.70 -15.71 17.10
N THR A 434 3.29 -15.48 18.27
CA THR A 434 4.24 -14.39 18.49
C THR A 434 5.50 -14.59 17.64
N LEU A 435 6.05 -15.81 17.60
CA LEU A 435 7.21 -16.11 16.76
C LEU A 435 6.90 -15.86 15.28
N LEU A 436 5.72 -16.25 14.83
CA LEU A 436 5.28 -16.04 13.45
C LEU A 436 5.20 -14.55 13.12
N LEU A 437 4.59 -13.72 13.97
CA LEU A 437 4.51 -12.27 13.76
C LEU A 437 5.88 -11.60 13.79
N LEU A 438 6.74 -11.95 14.74
CA LEU A 438 8.09 -11.42 14.80
C LEU A 438 8.93 -11.84 13.59
N SER A 439 8.79 -13.08 13.12
CA SER A 439 9.49 -13.54 11.93
C SER A 439 9.08 -12.74 10.69
N GLY A 440 7.76 -12.49 10.50
CA GLY A 440 7.26 -11.65 9.44
C GLY A 440 7.82 -10.22 9.50
N ALA A 441 7.79 -9.61 10.69
CA ALA A 441 8.34 -8.27 10.89
C ALA A 441 9.87 -8.22 10.66
N CYS A 442 10.61 -9.25 11.09
CA CYS A 442 12.06 -9.33 10.89
C CYS A 442 12.42 -9.51 9.40
N LEU A 443 11.67 -10.35 8.66
CA LEU A 443 11.86 -10.52 7.22
C LEU A 443 11.58 -9.22 6.47
N MET A 444 10.48 -8.51 6.82
CA MET A 444 10.18 -7.20 6.23
C MET A 444 11.24 -6.15 6.55
N LEU A 445 11.78 -6.15 7.78
CA LEU A 445 12.88 -5.26 8.16
C LEU A 445 14.13 -5.51 7.30
N ARG A 446 14.53 -6.77 7.13
CA ARG A 446 15.67 -7.12 6.28
C ARG A 446 15.41 -6.80 4.81
N SER A 447 14.22 -7.08 4.31
CA SER A 447 13.80 -6.73 2.95
C SER A 447 13.90 -5.22 2.72
N PHE A 448 13.43 -4.42 3.68
CA PHE A 448 13.50 -2.96 3.61
C PHE A 448 14.95 -2.44 3.70
N GLN A 449 15.80 -3.05 4.53
CA GLN A 449 17.23 -2.71 4.59
C GLN A 449 17.91 -3.01 3.26
N GLN A 450 17.68 -4.17 2.65
CA GLN A 450 18.18 -4.53 1.34
C GLN A 450 17.72 -3.56 0.25
N LEU A 451 16.46 -3.11 0.32
CA LEU A 451 15.92 -2.14 -0.63
C LEU A 451 16.58 -0.75 -0.48
N ARG A 452 16.86 -0.33 0.75
CA ARG A 452 17.58 0.93 1.02
C ARG A 452 19.03 0.93 0.54
N GLU A 453 19.66 -0.25 0.44
CA GLU A 453 21.02 -0.42 -0.02
C GLU A 453 21.11 -0.57 -1.56
N VAL A 454 19.96 -0.58 -2.25
CA VAL A 454 19.94 -0.62 -3.71
C VAL A 454 20.52 0.67 -4.26
N ASP A 455 21.53 0.54 -5.10
CA ASP A 455 22.02 1.64 -5.91
C ASP A 455 20.96 2.00 -6.98
N PRO A 456 20.38 3.20 -6.94
CA PRO A 456 19.40 3.61 -7.95
C PRO A 456 20.04 3.87 -9.33
N GLY A 457 21.37 3.86 -9.42
CA GLY A 457 22.13 4.15 -10.64
C GLY A 457 22.38 5.64 -10.88
N PHE A 458 22.04 6.49 -9.90
CA PHE A 458 22.28 7.93 -9.88
C PHE A 458 22.54 8.40 -8.44
N LEU A 459 23.07 9.60 -8.28
CA LEU A 459 23.39 10.19 -6.97
C LEU A 459 22.27 11.15 -6.56
N PRO A 460 21.35 10.76 -5.65
CA PRO A 460 20.19 11.58 -5.28
C PRO A 460 20.55 12.78 -4.37
N GLU A 461 21.71 12.73 -3.69
CA GLU A 461 22.10 13.76 -2.72
C GLU A 461 22.37 15.10 -3.40
N HIS A 462 21.92 16.18 -2.76
CA HIS A 462 22.09 17.56 -3.26
C HIS A 462 21.47 17.83 -4.65
N LEU A 463 20.49 17.02 -5.06
CA LEU A 463 19.73 17.21 -6.28
C LEU A 463 18.34 17.79 -5.98
N VAL A 464 18.06 18.93 -6.59
CA VAL A 464 16.71 19.53 -6.61
C VAL A 464 16.16 19.42 -8.02
N THR A 465 14.92 19.00 -8.13
CA THR A 465 14.20 18.96 -9.40
C THR A 465 13.07 19.96 -9.40
N VAL A 466 12.88 20.60 -10.52
CA VAL A 466 11.87 21.65 -10.71
C VAL A 466 11.25 21.43 -12.08
N LYS A 467 9.95 21.38 -12.16
CA LYS A 467 9.23 21.20 -13.43
C LYS A 467 8.84 22.56 -14.01
N ILE A 468 9.03 22.74 -15.32
CA ILE A 468 8.54 23.89 -16.09
C ILE A 468 7.75 23.41 -17.28
N ALA A 469 6.80 24.22 -17.76
CA ALA A 469 6.03 23.92 -18.96
C ALA A 469 6.02 25.14 -19.89
N LEU A 470 6.37 24.92 -21.15
CA LEU A 470 6.33 25.96 -22.19
C LEU A 470 4.96 25.90 -22.87
N PRO A 471 4.17 27.01 -22.88
CA PRO A 471 2.89 27.04 -23.55
C PRO A 471 3.04 26.78 -25.06
N ASP A 472 2.28 25.80 -25.59
CA ASP A 472 2.37 25.40 -27.00
C ASP A 472 2.09 26.55 -27.97
N ALA A 473 1.20 27.48 -27.61
CA ALA A 473 0.91 28.65 -28.43
C ALA A 473 2.08 29.63 -28.56
N LEU A 474 2.94 29.74 -27.54
CA LEU A 474 4.10 30.63 -27.53
C LEU A 474 5.35 29.91 -28.08
N TYR A 475 5.45 28.63 -27.86
CA TYR A 475 6.59 27.78 -28.26
C TYR A 475 6.13 26.61 -29.16
N PRO A 476 5.52 26.90 -30.34
CA PRO A 476 4.96 25.84 -31.20
C PRO A 476 6.02 24.96 -31.87
N LYS A 477 7.26 25.47 -31.99
CA LYS A 477 8.34 24.79 -32.71
C LYS A 477 9.36 24.20 -31.73
N THR A 478 9.87 23.02 -32.07
CA THR A 478 10.93 22.31 -31.30
C THR A 478 12.18 23.18 -31.14
N GLU A 479 12.58 23.91 -32.17
CA GLU A 479 13.76 24.78 -32.14
C GLU A 479 13.62 25.94 -31.15
N GLN A 480 12.39 26.47 -30.98
CA GLN A 480 12.12 27.53 -30.00
C GLN A 480 12.25 26.98 -28.56
N ARG A 481 11.74 25.80 -28.32
CA ARG A 481 11.83 25.12 -27.02
C ARG A 481 13.29 24.80 -26.69
N ALA A 482 14.04 24.27 -27.65
CA ALA A 482 15.47 23.99 -27.49
C ALA A 482 16.28 25.27 -27.21
N ALA A 483 16.00 26.39 -27.91
CA ALA A 483 16.66 27.68 -27.69
C ALA A 483 16.36 28.23 -26.28
N PHE A 484 15.10 28.18 -25.84
CA PHE A 484 14.70 28.58 -24.49
C PHE A 484 15.46 27.76 -23.44
N LEU A 485 15.48 26.40 -23.57
CA LEU A 485 16.15 25.52 -22.64
C LEU A 485 17.66 25.77 -22.60
N HIS A 486 18.30 25.95 -23.75
CA HIS A 486 19.74 26.22 -23.84
C HIS A 486 20.11 27.51 -23.08
N GLU A 487 19.35 28.59 -23.29
CA GLU A 487 19.57 29.86 -22.60
C GLU A 487 19.33 29.75 -21.09
N LEU A 488 18.24 29.07 -20.70
CA LEU A 488 17.94 28.83 -19.27
C LEU A 488 19.04 28.04 -18.58
N LEU A 489 19.48 26.92 -19.19
CA LEU A 489 20.54 26.10 -18.60
C LEU A 489 21.88 26.83 -18.53
N ARG A 490 22.20 27.68 -19.52
CA ARG A 490 23.40 28.54 -19.51
C ARG A 490 23.33 29.52 -18.33
N SER A 491 22.20 30.21 -18.15
CA SER A 491 22.01 31.16 -17.07
C SER A 491 22.10 30.46 -15.69
N LEU A 492 21.42 29.36 -15.52
CA LEU A 492 21.44 28.57 -14.28
C LEU A 492 22.85 28.05 -13.93
N ASN A 493 23.60 27.57 -14.91
CA ASN A 493 24.99 27.12 -14.69
C ASN A 493 25.95 28.26 -14.31
N SER A 494 25.59 29.52 -14.58
CA SER A 494 26.35 30.69 -14.15
C SER A 494 25.92 31.25 -12.81
N THR A 495 24.80 30.76 -12.25
CA THR A 495 24.21 31.25 -11.01
C THR A 495 25.00 30.76 -9.78
N PRO A 496 25.39 31.63 -8.83
CA PRO A 496 26.08 31.23 -7.62
C PRO A 496 25.31 30.18 -6.81
N GLY A 497 25.99 29.10 -6.41
CA GLY A 497 25.39 28.02 -5.66
C GLY A 497 24.86 26.83 -6.50
N VAL A 498 24.70 27.01 -7.80
CA VAL A 498 24.44 25.93 -8.76
C VAL A 498 25.79 25.36 -9.23
N GLN A 499 26.00 24.06 -9.05
CA GLN A 499 27.18 23.37 -9.56
C GLN A 499 26.96 22.87 -10.99
N LEU A 500 25.80 22.28 -11.23
CA LEU A 500 25.38 21.79 -12.54
C LEU A 500 23.87 21.93 -12.66
N ALA A 501 23.41 22.43 -13.80
CA ALA A 501 22.02 22.43 -14.22
C ALA A 501 21.87 21.58 -15.48
N ALA A 502 20.84 20.77 -15.51
CA ALA A 502 20.50 19.89 -16.63
C ALA A 502 18.97 19.80 -16.77
N ALA A 503 18.53 19.17 -17.84
CA ALA A 503 17.08 18.95 -18.07
C ALA A 503 16.85 17.54 -18.60
N SER A 504 15.65 17.05 -18.29
CA SER A 504 15.10 15.79 -18.80
C SER A 504 13.59 15.92 -19.01
N ASP A 505 13.05 15.18 -19.97
CA ASP A 505 11.60 15.10 -20.14
C ASP A 505 10.93 14.37 -18.97
N ARG A 506 11.62 13.41 -18.36
CA ARG A 506 11.15 12.61 -17.21
C ARG A 506 12.24 12.35 -16.21
N LEU A 507 11.82 12.10 -14.96
CA LEU A 507 12.72 11.74 -13.87
C LEU A 507 12.63 10.24 -13.57
N PRO A 508 13.71 9.58 -13.18
CA PRO A 508 13.64 8.23 -12.63
C PRO A 508 12.78 8.23 -11.36
N LEU A 509 12.09 7.11 -11.12
CA LEU A 509 11.19 6.90 -9.97
C LEU A 509 9.98 7.84 -9.92
N SER A 510 9.67 8.57 -11.01
CA SER A 510 8.48 9.42 -11.10
C SER A 510 7.20 8.65 -11.42
N GLY A 511 7.31 7.39 -11.84
CA GLY A 511 6.18 6.59 -12.35
C GLY A 511 5.82 6.87 -13.80
N GLU A 512 6.47 7.82 -14.46
CA GLU A 512 6.27 8.17 -15.87
C GLU A 512 7.15 7.26 -16.75
N GLY A 513 6.61 6.70 -17.84
CA GLY A 513 7.34 5.88 -18.79
C GLY A 513 7.04 6.28 -20.25
N ASN A 514 8.00 6.04 -21.16
CA ASN A 514 7.85 6.24 -22.60
C ASN A 514 8.46 5.09 -23.38
N TRP A 515 7.69 4.04 -23.51
CA TRP A 515 8.10 2.86 -24.22
C TRP A 515 7.93 3.03 -25.74
N GLY A 516 9.01 2.81 -26.47
CA GLY A 516 9.02 2.85 -27.93
C GLY A 516 9.68 1.62 -28.56
N GLY A 517 9.17 1.19 -29.71
CA GLY A 517 9.80 0.14 -30.50
C GLY A 517 11.12 0.62 -31.10
N ILE A 518 12.11 -0.29 -31.21
CA ILE A 518 13.39 0.01 -31.80
C ILE A 518 13.86 -1.10 -32.73
N ASN A 519 14.47 -0.75 -33.84
CA ASN A 519 15.16 -1.64 -34.79
C ASN A 519 16.66 -1.33 -34.81
N VAL A 520 17.46 -2.35 -34.90
CA VAL A 520 18.92 -2.23 -35.10
C VAL A 520 19.21 -2.33 -36.60
N LEU A 521 19.83 -1.31 -37.20
CA LEU A 521 20.20 -1.36 -38.61
C LEU A 521 21.19 -2.52 -38.88
N GLY A 522 21.01 -3.18 -40.02
CA GLY A 522 21.78 -4.38 -40.36
C GLY A 522 21.17 -5.70 -39.84
N ARG A 523 20.08 -5.64 -39.07
CA ARG A 523 19.22 -6.76 -38.73
C ARG A 523 17.91 -6.71 -39.53
N PRO A 524 17.11 -7.80 -39.56
CA PRO A 524 15.78 -7.74 -40.13
C PRO A 524 14.96 -6.61 -39.47
N VAL A 525 14.37 -5.75 -40.31
CA VAL A 525 13.52 -4.66 -39.85
C VAL A 525 12.18 -5.25 -39.41
N LEU A 526 11.83 -5.02 -38.16
CA LEU A 526 10.58 -5.41 -37.55
C LEU A 526 9.59 -4.22 -37.60
N ASP A 527 8.34 -4.52 -37.81
CA ASP A 527 7.27 -3.53 -37.70
C ASP A 527 6.99 -3.12 -36.26
N SER A 528 6.10 -2.15 -36.04
CA SER A 528 5.78 -1.62 -34.72
C SER A 528 5.17 -2.65 -33.76
N ALA A 529 4.54 -3.71 -34.28
CA ALA A 529 3.97 -4.77 -33.46
C ALA A 529 5.01 -5.77 -32.93
N HIS A 530 6.13 -5.91 -33.64
CA HIS A 530 7.15 -6.94 -33.36
C HIS A 530 8.47 -6.34 -32.86
N ALA A 531 8.71 -5.04 -33.05
CA ALA A 531 9.93 -4.38 -32.61
C ALA A 531 10.05 -4.45 -31.07
N PRO A 532 11.25 -4.81 -30.54
CA PRO A 532 11.46 -4.79 -29.11
C PRO A 532 11.35 -3.36 -28.56
N SER A 533 10.70 -3.23 -27.40
CA SER A 533 10.49 -1.93 -26.76
C SER A 533 11.67 -1.56 -25.87
N VAL A 534 12.02 -0.28 -25.88
CA VAL A 534 12.98 0.34 -24.98
C VAL A 534 12.34 1.57 -24.33
N GLU A 535 12.79 1.90 -23.14
CA GLU A 535 12.43 3.17 -22.51
C GLU A 535 13.20 4.30 -23.18
N GLY A 536 12.50 5.36 -23.63
CA GLY A 536 13.11 6.51 -24.28
C GLY A 536 13.11 7.73 -23.37
N ARG A 537 14.25 8.44 -23.28
CA ARG A 537 14.39 9.64 -22.46
C ARG A 537 15.13 10.74 -23.19
N GLY A 538 14.51 11.92 -23.27
CA GLY A 538 15.13 13.15 -23.78
C GLY A 538 15.94 13.83 -22.68
N VAL A 539 17.24 14.14 -22.93
CA VAL A 539 18.12 14.74 -21.94
C VAL A 539 19.03 15.82 -22.52
N SER A 540 19.39 16.80 -21.68
CA SER A 540 20.42 17.78 -22.00
C SER A 540 21.83 17.18 -21.89
N ALA A 541 22.85 17.86 -22.42
CA ALA A 541 24.23 17.39 -22.43
C ALA A 541 24.78 17.07 -21.03
N ASN A 542 24.48 17.92 -20.05
CA ASN A 542 24.99 17.80 -18.68
C ASN A 542 24.19 16.81 -17.79
N TYR A 543 23.16 16.16 -18.31
CA TYR A 543 22.24 15.32 -17.51
C TYR A 543 22.95 14.20 -16.76
N PHE A 544 23.80 13.43 -17.44
CA PHE A 544 24.51 12.29 -16.82
C PHE A 544 25.43 12.75 -15.70
N SER A 545 26.13 13.87 -15.90
CA SER A 545 27.01 14.46 -14.88
C SER A 545 26.23 15.04 -13.71
N ALA A 546 25.11 15.72 -13.97
CA ALA A 546 24.25 16.28 -12.94
C ALA A 546 23.60 15.17 -12.10
N MET A 547 23.14 14.10 -12.72
CA MET A 547 22.57 12.94 -12.04
C MET A 547 23.64 12.03 -11.41
N GLY A 548 24.90 12.14 -11.79
CA GLY A 548 25.97 11.24 -11.36
C GLY A 548 25.89 9.84 -11.97
N ILE A 549 25.28 9.71 -13.16
CA ILE A 549 25.20 8.45 -13.91
C ILE A 549 26.55 8.18 -14.56
N PRO A 550 27.23 7.04 -14.28
CA PRO A 550 28.56 6.78 -14.80
C PRO A 550 28.55 6.47 -16.30
N LEU A 551 29.42 7.13 -17.06
CA LEU A 551 29.74 6.75 -18.43
C LEU A 551 30.65 5.52 -18.40
N LEU A 552 30.22 4.41 -19.01
CA LEU A 552 30.94 3.15 -19.03
C LEU A 552 31.82 3.03 -20.28
N ARG A 553 31.35 3.49 -21.45
CA ARG A 553 32.05 3.44 -22.74
C ARG A 553 31.61 4.59 -23.63
N GLY A 554 32.48 5.02 -24.53
CA GLY A 554 32.21 6.08 -25.51
C GLY A 554 32.16 7.48 -24.92
N ARG A 555 31.20 8.29 -25.30
CA ARG A 555 30.99 9.67 -24.86
C ARG A 555 29.51 9.99 -24.67
N VAL A 556 29.22 11.08 -23.98
CA VAL A 556 27.88 11.65 -23.84
C VAL A 556 27.64 12.73 -24.92
N PHE A 557 26.45 13.31 -24.96
CA PHE A 557 26.09 14.39 -25.87
C PHE A 557 26.91 15.66 -25.61
N THR A 558 27.20 16.38 -26.70
CA THR A 558 27.70 17.77 -26.63
C THR A 558 26.50 18.75 -26.62
N GLU A 559 26.76 19.99 -26.17
CA GLU A 559 25.73 21.04 -26.21
C GLU A 559 25.26 21.35 -27.64
N ASP A 560 26.18 21.33 -28.62
CA ASP A 560 25.87 21.54 -30.05
C ASP A 560 24.97 20.42 -30.60
N GLU A 561 25.25 19.15 -30.25
CA GLU A 561 24.43 18.01 -30.67
C GLU A 561 23.00 18.09 -30.13
N VAL A 562 22.84 18.60 -28.89
CA VAL A 562 21.53 18.83 -28.27
C VAL A 562 20.83 20.03 -28.94
N ALA A 563 21.54 21.13 -29.15
CA ALA A 563 20.98 22.32 -29.75
C ALA A 563 20.55 22.13 -31.23
N GLU A 564 21.33 21.31 -31.98
CA GLU A 564 21.04 21.00 -33.39
C GLU A 564 20.04 19.83 -33.54
N GLY A 565 19.67 19.17 -32.44
CA GLY A 565 18.80 17.99 -32.46
C GLY A 565 19.36 16.84 -33.27
N ARG A 566 20.68 16.61 -33.19
CA ARG A 566 21.35 15.52 -33.93
C ARG A 566 20.81 14.16 -33.53
N HIS A 567 20.66 13.27 -34.50
CA HIS A 567 20.24 11.90 -34.31
C HIS A 567 21.38 11.04 -33.77
N VAL A 568 21.72 11.21 -32.52
CA VAL A 568 22.69 10.43 -31.74
C VAL A 568 21.98 9.87 -30.51
N ALA A 569 22.45 8.71 -30.01
CA ALA A 569 21.87 8.05 -28.85
C ALA A 569 22.94 7.62 -27.84
N VAL A 570 22.64 7.76 -26.57
CA VAL A 570 23.35 7.11 -25.48
C VAL A 570 22.43 6.02 -24.93
N ILE A 571 22.95 4.82 -24.64
CA ILE A 571 22.14 3.71 -24.14
C ILE A 571 22.65 3.27 -22.76
N ASN A 572 21.78 2.63 -21.98
CA ASN A 572 22.22 2.04 -20.72
C ASN A 572 22.88 0.66 -20.95
N LYS A 573 23.57 0.17 -19.93
CA LYS A 573 24.21 -1.16 -19.96
C LYS A 573 23.25 -2.29 -20.23
N MET A 574 22.01 -2.23 -19.69
CA MET A 574 20.98 -3.24 -19.90
C MET A 574 20.62 -3.37 -21.39
N MET A 575 20.43 -2.25 -22.08
CA MET A 575 20.17 -2.26 -23.52
C MET A 575 21.37 -2.79 -24.31
N ALA A 576 22.59 -2.38 -23.95
CA ALA A 576 23.80 -2.86 -24.59
C ALA A 576 23.95 -4.39 -24.45
N ASP A 577 23.76 -4.94 -23.26
CA ASP A 577 23.87 -6.37 -22.97
C ASP A 577 22.75 -7.19 -23.68
N GLN A 578 21.55 -6.63 -23.78
CA GLN A 578 20.41 -7.32 -24.41
C GLN A 578 20.48 -7.33 -25.94
N PHE A 579 20.89 -6.21 -26.54
CA PHE A 579 20.86 -6.07 -28.00
C PHE A 579 22.19 -6.43 -28.66
N TRP A 580 23.33 -6.31 -27.98
CA TRP A 580 24.65 -6.63 -28.50
C TRP A 580 25.44 -7.52 -27.51
N PRO A 581 24.96 -8.75 -27.19
CA PRO A 581 25.63 -9.61 -26.23
C PRO A 581 27.03 -9.96 -26.71
N GLY A 582 28.06 -9.52 -25.94
CA GLY A 582 29.45 -9.76 -26.26
C GLY A 582 30.05 -8.96 -27.43
N ALA A 583 29.27 -8.02 -28.03
CA ALA A 583 29.71 -7.13 -29.08
C ALA A 583 29.73 -5.66 -28.64
N ASP A 584 30.35 -4.79 -29.45
CA ASP A 584 30.33 -3.34 -29.18
C ASP A 584 29.05 -2.68 -29.72
N ALA A 585 28.36 -1.97 -28.85
CA ALA A 585 27.19 -1.19 -29.23
C ALA A 585 27.55 0.18 -29.83
N ILE A 586 28.77 0.69 -29.58
CA ILE A 586 29.19 2.02 -30.05
C ILE A 586 29.37 1.98 -31.57
N GLY A 587 28.84 3.04 -32.25
CA GLY A 587 28.81 3.15 -33.70
C GLY A 587 27.70 2.35 -34.38
N GLN A 588 26.95 1.54 -33.62
CA GLN A 588 25.77 0.87 -34.14
C GLN A 588 24.64 1.89 -34.37
N ARG A 589 23.79 1.58 -35.31
CA ARG A 589 22.68 2.47 -35.68
C ARG A 589 21.35 1.85 -35.32
N VAL A 590 20.48 2.67 -34.77
CA VAL A 590 19.13 2.29 -34.34
C VAL A 590 18.11 3.22 -34.94
N VAL A 591 16.87 2.72 -35.15
CA VAL A 591 15.78 3.49 -35.73
C VAL A 591 14.46 3.05 -35.11
N SER A 592 13.60 4.02 -34.81
CA SER A 592 12.24 3.72 -34.42
C SER A 592 11.40 3.26 -35.61
N PRO A 593 10.59 2.18 -35.50
CA PRO A 593 9.68 1.80 -36.58
C PRO A 593 8.59 2.86 -36.83
N TYR A 594 8.40 3.80 -35.90
CA TYR A 594 7.43 4.89 -36.01
C TYR A 594 7.98 6.11 -36.80
N HIS A 595 9.32 6.26 -36.82
CA HIS A 595 10.05 7.34 -37.46
C HIS A 595 11.28 6.79 -38.18
N PRO A 596 11.05 6.06 -39.28
CA PRO A 596 12.14 5.36 -40.01
C PRO A 596 13.15 6.33 -40.62
N GLU A 597 12.82 7.61 -40.77
CA GLU A 597 13.71 8.68 -41.24
C GLU A 597 14.74 9.09 -40.16
N ASN A 598 14.48 8.85 -38.88
CA ASN A 598 15.31 9.31 -37.77
C ASN A 598 16.25 8.18 -37.30
N VAL A 599 17.34 8.01 -38.02
CA VAL A 599 18.38 7.00 -37.67
C VAL A 599 19.34 7.60 -36.67
N SER A 600 19.43 7.02 -35.48
CA SER A 600 20.34 7.46 -34.40
C SER A 600 21.56 6.56 -34.31
N GLU A 601 22.77 7.16 -34.18
CA GLU A 601 24.01 6.44 -33.93
C GLU A 601 24.28 6.36 -32.43
N ILE A 602 24.63 5.18 -31.93
CA ILE A 602 24.98 4.97 -30.52
C ILE A 602 26.40 5.48 -30.31
N ILE A 603 26.54 6.53 -29.49
CA ILE A 603 27.84 7.20 -29.19
C ILE A 603 28.38 6.87 -27.81
N GLY A 604 27.54 6.34 -26.90
CA GLY A 604 27.97 6.02 -25.53
C GLY A 604 27.09 4.99 -24.85
N VAL A 605 27.68 4.37 -23.83
CA VAL A 605 27.01 3.43 -22.93
C VAL A 605 27.19 3.90 -21.50
N VAL A 606 26.09 4.09 -20.78
CA VAL A 606 26.04 4.55 -19.39
C VAL A 606 25.58 3.45 -18.43
N GLY A 607 25.69 3.71 -17.12
CA GLY A 607 25.17 2.83 -16.08
C GLY A 607 23.65 2.62 -16.17
N ASN A 608 23.17 1.57 -15.54
CA ASN A 608 21.73 1.30 -15.45
C ASN A 608 21.09 2.19 -14.38
N VAL A 609 19.93 2.75 -14.67
CA VAL A 609 19.11 3.54 -13.74
C VAL A 609 17.86 2.76 -13.37
N LYS A 610 17.44 2.82 -12.09
CA LYS A 610 16.15 2.30 -11.62
C LYS A 610 15.06 3.31 -11.95
N ASP A 611 14.26 3.01 -12.95
CA ASP A 611 13.34 3.99 -13.52
C ASP A 611 11.94 3.96 -12.87
N PHE A 612 11.38 2.77 -12.64
CA PHE A 612 10.02 2.62 -12.15
C PHE A 612 9.92 2.36 -10.65
N ALA A 613 10.80 1.51 -10.12
CA ALA A 613 10.86 1.17 -8.70
C ALA A 613 12.25 0.61 -8.35
N LEU A 614 12.67 0.79 -7.11
CA LEU A 614 13.98 0.29 -6.65
C LEU A 614 14.08 -1.24 -6.66
N ASP A 615 12.96 -1.93 -6.46
CA ASP A 615 12.87 -3.39 -6.49
C ASP A 615 12.71 -3.97 -7.89
N ALA A 616 12.42 -3.14 -8.92
CA ALA A 616 12.34 -3.55 -10.30
C ALA A 616 13.73 -3.68 -10.95
N GLN A 617 13.82 -4.45 -12.02
CA GLN A 617 15.00 -4.42 -12.89
C GLN A 617 15.05 -3.10 -13.67
N ALA A 618 16.25 -2.59 -13.93
CA ALA A 618 16.40 -1.46 -14.84
C ALA A 618 15.94 -1.88 -16.26
N PRO A 619 15.09 -1.08 -16.93
CA PRO A 619 14.69 -1.39 -18.31
C PRO A 619 15.87 -1.18 -19.29
N PRO A 620 15.81 -1.75 -20.49
CA PRO A 620 16.64 -1.28 -21.60
C PRO A 620 16.22 0.17 -21.92
N GLU A 621 17.18 1.10 -21.86
CA GLU A 621 16.89 2.53 -21.95
C GLU A 621 17.79 3.20 -22.98
N MET A 622 17.19 4.10 -23.79
CA MET A 622 17.84 4.92 -24.79
C MET A 622 17.63 6.39 -24.47
N TYR A 623 18.73 7.11 -24.34
CA TYR A 623 18.75 8.55 -24.16
C TYR A 623 18.97 9.23 -25.51
N SER A 624 18.18 10.27 -25.77
CA SER A 624 18.29 11.12 -26.97
C SER A 624 18.50 12.59 -26.59
N PRO A 625 19.07 13.41 -27.49
CA PRO A 625 19.10 14.86 -27.29
C PRO A 625 17.70 15.42 -27.04
N TYR A 626 17.58 16.27 -26.00
CA TYR A 626 16.30 16.89 -25.62
C TYR A 626 15.79 17.85 -26.70
N GLY A 627 14.49 17.86 -26.97
CA GLY A 627 13.94 18.84 -27.90
C GLY A 627 12.46 18.69 -28.27
N TRP A 628 11.81 17.61 -27.87
CA TRP A 628 10.47 17.27 -28.38
C TRP A 628 9.31 17.73 -27.50
N TRP A 629 9.53 17.86 -26.17
CA TRP A 629 8.46 18.08 -25.21
C TRP A 629 8.34 19.55 -24.78
N ASN A 630 7.13 19.98 -24.49
CA ASN A 630 6.85 21.29 -23.92
C ASN A 630 7.01 21.34 -22.40
N THR A 631 7.09 20.20 -21.73
CA THR A 631 7.32 20.08 -20.28
C THR A 631 8.71 19.54 -19.99
N MET A 632 9.41 20.14 -19.04
CA MET A 632 10.79 19.86 -18.71
C MET A 632 10.97 19.71 -17.21
N ASN A 633 11.73 18.69 -16.80
CA ASN A 633 12.26 18.59 -15.46
C ASN A 633 13.68 19.16 -15.45
N LEU A 634 13.86 20.30 -14.83
CA LEU A 634 15.19 20.86 -14.54
C LEU A 634 15.77 20.06 -13.37
N VAL A 635 17.01 19.65 -13.49
CA VAL A 635 17.77 18.91 -12.48
C VAL A 635 18.93 19.81 -12.07
N LEU A 636 18.96 20.24 -10.81
CA LEU A 636 19.98 21.13 -10.29
C LEU A 636 20.78 20.41 -9.20
N ARG A 637 22.09 20.28 -9.41
CA ARG A 637 23.04 19.91 -8.38
C ARG A 637 23.66 21.16 -7.79
N GLY A 638 23.63 21.30 -6.47
CA GLY A 638 24.17 22.46 -5.82
C GLY A 638 24.63 22.20 -4.41
N SER A 639 25.50 23.07 -3.91
CA SER A 639 25.97 23.08 -2.51
C SER A 639 25.08 23.95 -1.60
N SER A 640 24.18 24.73 -2.21
CA SER A 640 23.26 25.63 -1.52
C SER A 640 22.03 24.93 -1.02
N ASP A 641 21.30 25.54 -0.08
CA ASP A 641 20.00 25.08 0.37
C ASP A 641 19.02 24.98 -0.80
N SER A 642 18.14 23.99 -0.76
CA SER A 642 17.13 23.73 -1.79
C SER A 642 16.28 24.98 -2.12
N ALA A 643 15.95 25.78 -1.09
CA ALA A 643 15.15 27.00 -1.28
C ALA A 643 15.88 28.06 -2.13
N SER A 644 17.19 28.21 -1.98
CA SER A 644 18.00 29.14 -2.78
C SER A 644 18.11 28.70 -4.25
N LEU A 645 18.26 27.37 -4.50
CA LEU A 645 18.26 26.82 -5.85
C LEU A 645 16.92 27.03 -6.55
N VAL A 646 15.82 26.83 -5.85
CA VAL A 646 14.46 27.05 -6.35
C VAL A 646 14.23 28.53 -6.67
N SER A 647 14.67 29.43 -5.79
CA SER A 647 14.56 30.87 -6.00
C SER A 647 15.36 31.32 -7.24
N ALA A 648 16.54 30.72 -7.46
CA ALA A 648 17.33 30.96 -8.66
C ALA A 648 16.55 30.53 -9.92
N VAL A 649 15.95 29.33 -9.94
CA VAL A 649 15.13 28.89 -11.07
C VAL A 649 13.97 29.84 -11.34
N HIS A 650 13.23 30.24 -10.29
CA HIS A 650 12.13 31.20 -10.46
C HIS A 650 12.61 32.54 -11.05
N SER A 651 13.75 33.03 -10.59
CA SER A 651 14.32 34.29 -11.08
C SER A 651 14.74 34.20 -12.54
N GLU A 652 15.46 33.14 -12.92
CA GLU A 652 15.97 32.97 -14.27
C GLU A 652 14.86 32.65 -15.28
N VAL A 653 13.88 31.83 -14.92
CA VAL A 653 12.71 31.57 -15.76
C VAL A 653 11.91 32.84 -15.95
N ALA A 654 11.63 33.63 -14.89
CA ALA A 654 10.88 34.88 -15.00
C ALA A 654 11.63 35.95 -15.76
N ALA A 655 12.97 35.91 -15.81
CA ALA A 655 13.78 36.82 -16.61
C ALA A 655 13.68 36.51 -18.11
N LEU A 656 13.54 35.23 -18.47
CA LEU A 656 13.36 34.79 -19.85
C LEU A 656 11.90 34.95 -20.32
N ASP A 657 10.96 34.41 -19.54
CA ASP A 657 9.53 34.53 -19.84
C ASP A 657 8.69 34.34 -18.56
N LYS A 658 7.86 35.32 -18.23
CA LYS A 658 6.96 35.33 -17.09
C LYS A 658 5.73 34.45 -17.25
N GLU A 659 5.41 34.04 -18.46
CA GLU A 659 4.28 33.13 -18.73
C GLU A 659 4.63 31.66 -18.58
N VAL A 660 5.90 31.33 -18.30
CA VAL A 660 6.38 29.96 -18.04
C VAL A 660 6.22 29.62 -16.55
N PRO A 661 5.32 28.71 -16.18
CA PRO A 661 5.13 28.32 -14.79
C PRO A 661 6.29 27.44 -14.29
N VAL A 662 6.68 27.67 -13.04
CA VAL A 662 7.65 26.87 -12.29
C VAL A 662 6.88 26.12 -11.20
N TYR A 663 6.92 24.79 -11.20
CA TYR A 663 6.09 23.96 -10.32
C TYR A 663 6.78 22.64 -9.96
N GLU A 664 6.15 21.83 -9.13
CA GLU A 664 6.63 20.51 -8.69
C GLU A 664 8.09 20.51 -8.24
N VAL A 665 8.40 21.38 -7.31
CA VAL A 665 9.71 21.40 -6.66
C VAL A 665 9.85 20.18 -5.75
N LYS A 666 10.84 19.31 -6.03
CA LYS A 666 11.08 18.10 -5.26
C LYS A 666 12.58 17.89 -5.06
N ARG A 667 12.98 17.32 -3.95
CA ARG A 667 14.34 16.79 -3.80
C ARG A 667 14.37 15.37 -4.35
N MET A 668 15.46 15.01 -5.00
CA MET A 668 15.59 13.67 -5.57
C MET A 668 15.61 12.58 -4.48
N GLU A 669 16.12 12.91 -3.29
CA GLU A 669 16.04 12.05 -2.09
C GLU A 669 14.59 11.75 -1.67
N ASP A 670 13.68 12.72 -1.84
CA ASP A 670 12.27 12.54 -1.53
C ASP A 670 11.62 11.58 -2.54
N LEU A 671 11.96 11.65 -3.83
CA LEU A 671 11.48 10.70 -4.85
C LEU A 671 11.95 9.27 -4.53
N VAL A 672 13.21 9.09 -4.16
CA VAL A 672 13.74 7.78 -3.71
C VAL A 672 12.98 7.31 -2.46
N SER A 673 12.73 8.18 -1.50
CA SER A 673 11.98 7.84 -0.27
C SER A 673 10.53 7.46 -0.57
N HIS A 674 9.86 8.20 -1.46
CA HIS A 674 8.48 7.91 -1.91
C HIS A 674 8.37 6.55 -2.59
N SER A 675 9.37 6.14 -3.37
CA SER A 675 9.37 4.82 -4.02
C SER A 675 9.36 3.65 -3.03
N MET A 676 9.72 3.89 -1.75
CA MET A 676 9.75 2.90 -0.66
C MET A 676 8.61 3.07 0.36
N GLU A 677 7.71 4.03 0.19
CA GLU A 677 6.67 4.36 1.18
C GLU A 677 5.79 3.17 1.52
N ARG A 678 5.38 2.40 0.52
CA ARG A 678 4.56 1.22 0.71
C ARG A 678 5.24 0.18 1.60
N GLN A 679 6.49 -0.16 1.31
CA GLN A 679 7.26 -1.13 2.08
C GLN A 679 7.53 -0.63 3.51
N ARG A 680 7.81 0.66 3.66
CA ARG A 680 7.96 1.32 4.97
C ARG A 680 6.67 1.26 5.79
N PHE A 681 5.54 1.54 5.18
CA PHE A 681 4.22 1.46 5.81
C PHE A 681 3.92 0.04 6.32
N GLU A 682 4.10 -0.96 5.46
CA GLU A 682 3.91 -2.38 5.81
C GLU A 682 4.83 -2.80 6.96
N LEU A 683 6.12 -2.43 6.91
CA LEU A 683 7.09 -2.70 7.96
C LEU A 683 6.68 -2.10 9.31
N VAL A 684 6.31 -0.81 9.33
CA VAL A 684 5.93 -0.11 10.58
C VAL A 684 4.74 -0.78 11.24
N LEU A 685 3.70 -1.13 10.47
CA LEU A 685 2.52 -1.79 11.01
C LEU A 685 2.83 -3.21 11.52
N LEU A 686 3.56 -4.02 10.75
CA LEU A 686 3.94 -5.36 11.19
C LEU A 686 4.85 -5.33 12.42
N ALA A 687 5.79 -4.39 12.49
CA ALA A 687 6.65 -4.22 13.65
C ALA A 687 5.86 -3.80 14.91
N LEU A 688 4.87 -2.92 14.75
CA LEU A 688 3.98 -2.53 15.83
C LEU A 688 3.17 -3.74 16.35
N PHE A 689 2.58 -4.52 15.46
CA PHE A 689 1.80 -5.70 15.83
C PHE A 689 2.69 -6.78 16.46
N ALA A 690 3.90 -6.98 15.95
CA ALA A 690 4.88 -7.90 16.51
C ALA A 690 5.32 -7.47 17.93
N MET A 691 5.51 -6.17 18.16
CA MET A 691 5.83 -5.62 19.49
C MET A 691 4.68 -5.84 20.47
N VAL A 692 3.44 -5.55 20.06
CA VAL A 692 2.25 -5.82 20.89
C VAL A 692 2.14 -7.31 21.22
N ALA A 693 2.31 -8.19 20.23
CA ALA A 693 2.30 -9.64 20.44
C ALA A 693 3.38 -10.08 21.42
N LEU A 694 4.60 -9.55 21.31
CA LEU A 694 5.72 -9.84 22.21
C LEU A 694 5.42 -9.44 23.65
N LEU A 695 4.87 -8.24 23.86
CA LEU A 695 4.46 -7.78 25.19
C LEU A 695 3.35 -8.67 25.78
N LEU A 696 2.36 -9.02 24.97
CA LEU A 696 1.29 -9.90 25.37
C LEU A 696 1.82 -11.29 25.76
N ALA A 697 2.71 -11.88 24.95
CA ALA A 697 3.32 -13.17 25.22
C ALA A 697 4.16 -13.16 26.51
N ALA A 698 4.92 -12.12 26.76
CA ALA A 698 5.67 -11.96 28.01
C ALA A 698 4.74 -11.92 29.24
N VAL A 699 3.61 -11.19 29.13
CA VAL A 699 2.59 -11.10 30.18
C VAL A 699 1.89 -12.46 30.38
N GLY A 700 1.59 -13.17 29.31
CA GLY A 700 0.95 -14.49 29.35
C GLY A 700 1.80 -15.54 30.04
N VAL A 701 3.06 -15.66 29.63
CA VAL A 701 4.02 -16.60 30.28
C VAL A 701 4.22 -16.24 31.77
N TYR A 702 4.42 -14.95 32.07
CA TYR A 702 4.54 -14.48 33.44
C TYR A 702 3.28 -14.79 34.28
N GLY A 703 2.10 -14.50 33.75
CA GLY A 703 0.82 -14.73 34.44
C GLY A 703 0.58 -16.21 34.74
N LEU A 704 0.87 -17.10 33.78
CA LEU A 704 0.78 -18.54 33.98
C LEU A 704 1.69 -18.99 35.09
N LEU A 705 2.96 -18.62 35.08
CA LEU A 705 3.94 -19.09 36.08
C LEU A 705 3.69 -18.49 37.46
N ALA A 706 3.31 -17.23 37.55
CA ALA A 706 2.92 -16.59 38.81
C ALA A 706 1.74 -17.34 39.46
N PHE A 707 0.76 -17.77 38.66
CA PHE A 707 -0.35 -18.56 39.16
C PHE A 707 0.10 -19.97 39.61
N VAL A 708 0.96 -20.66 38.85
CA VAL A 708 1.49 -21.99 39.23
C VAL A 708 2.27 -21.91 40.52
N VAL A 709 3.09 -20.88 40.70
CA VAL A 709 3.84 -20.65 41.95
C VAL A 709 2.89 -20.42 43.12
N ASN A 710 1.88 -19.52 42.95
CA ASN A 710 0.91 -19.23 44.03
C ASN A 710 0.11 -20.49 44.44
N ARG A 711 -0.27 -21.34 43.49
CA ARG A 711 -1.00 -22.58 43.81
C ARG A 711 -0.15 -23.62 44.54
N ARG A 712 1.17 -23.60 44.30
CA ARG A 712 2.12 -24.52 44.93
C ARG A 712 2.89 -23.92 46.12
N THR A 713 2.44 -22.76 46.62
CA THR A 713 3.13 -22.05 47.70
C THR A 713 3.28 -22.93 48.94
N HIS A 714 2.26 -23.69 49.30
CA HIS A 714 2.31 -24.66 50.43
C HIS A 714 3.30 -25.82 50.17
N GLU A 715 3.27 -26.42 48.97
CA GLU A 715 4.22 -27.48 48.56
C GLU A 715 5.66 -26.98 48.55
N ILE A 716 5.87 -25.76 48.01
CA ILE A 716 7.18 -25.10 47.98
C ILE A 716 7.65 -24.78 49.42
N GLY A 717 6.77 -24.26 50.26
CA GLY A 717 7.04 -23.95 51.64
C GLY A 717 7.43 -25.20 52.42
N LEU A 718 6.71 -26.33 52.25
CA LEU A 718 7.02 -27.61 52.86
C LEU A 718 8.40 -28.13 52.43
N ARG A 719 8.73 -28.06 51.14
CA ARG A 719 10.04 -28.47 50.61
C ARG A 719 11.19 -27.65 51.19
N ILE A 720 10.99 -26.32 51.30
CA ILE A 720 11.98 -25.42 51.91
C ILE A 720 12.13 -25.72 53.40
N ALA A 721 11.01 -26.02 54.13
CA ALA A 721 11.04 -26.42 55.53
C ALA A 721 11.76 -27.75 55.77
N LEU A 722 11.68 -28.64 54.76
CA LEU A 722 12.40 -29.96 54.76
C LEU A 722 13.85 -29.83 54.25
N GLY A 723 14.39 -28.62 54.05
CA GLY A 723 15.79 -28.39 53.72
C GLY A 723 16.10 -28.31 52.20
N ALA A 724 15.10 -28.19 51.34
CA ALA A 724 15.35 -27.97 49.90
C ALA A 724 16.03 -26.61 49.69
N HIS A 725 17.16 -26.63 48.96
CA HIS A 725 17.89 -25.41 48.63
C HIS A 725 17.05 -24.49 47.68
N PRO A 726 16.99 -23.17 47.89
CA PRO A 726 16.22 -22.24 47.04
C PRO A 726 16.52 -22.35 45.53
N ARG A 727 17.75 -22.71 45.16
CA ARG A 727 18.13 -22.96 43.75
C ARG A 727 17.38 -24.11 43.11
N ASN A 728 17.02 -25.17 43.89
CA ASN A 728 16.27 -26.32 43.38
C ASN A 728 14.82 -25.91 43.06
N VAL A 729 14.24 -25.03 43.86
CA VAL A 729 12.90 -24.44 43.60
C VAL A 729 12.93 -23.58 42.34
N LEU A 730 13.97 -22.75 42.21
CA LEU A 730 14.17 -21.93 40.98
C LEU A 730 14.26 -22.84 39.74
N ALA A 731 15.13 -23.86 39.78
CA ALA A 731 15.34 -24.79 38.67
C ALA A 731 14.04 -25.52 38.28
N LEU A 732 13.22 -25.93 39.24
CA LEU A 732 11.96 -26.62 38.99
C LEU A 732 10.96 -25.70 38.22
N VAL A 733 10.76 -24.47 38.68
CA VAL A 733 9.84 -23.53 38.08
C VAL A 733 10.35 -23.10 36.69
N MET A 734 11.64 -22.78 36.58
CA MET A 734 12.28 -22.45 35.32
C MET A 734 12.18 -23.57 34.27
N THR A 735 12.48 -24.84 34.65
CA THR A 735 12.40 -25.98 33.73
C THR A 735 10.98 -26.19 33.23
N GLN A 736 9.96 -26.01 34.08
CA GLN A 736 8.57 -26.16 33.68
C GLN A 736 8.15 -25.07 32.69
N GLY A 737 8.51 -23.80 32.93
CA GLY A 737 8.22 -22.69 32.03
C GLY A 737 8.97 -22.81 30.73
N MET A 738 10.28 -23.09 30.77
CA MET A 738 11.11 -23.24 29.58
C MET A 738 10.70 -24.38 28.65
N LYS A 739 10.15 -25.47 29.18
CA LYS A 739 9.58 -26.54 28.34
C LYS A 739 8.45 -26.03 27.48
N LEU A 740 7.53 -25.22 28.01
CA LEU A 740 6.43 -24.62 27.25
C LEU A 740 6.95 -23.62 26.21
N VAL A 741 7.94 -22.81 26.60
CA VAL A 741 8.59 -21.87 25.67
C VAL A 741 9.23 -22.65 24.51
N LEU A 742 10.00 -23.69 24.77
CA LEU A 742 10.67 -24.50 23.74
C LEU A 742 9.66 -25.19 22.81
N PHE A 743 8.57 -25.75 23.34
CA PHE A 743 7.51 -26.34 22.53
C PHE A 743 6.83 -25.28 21.65
N GLY A 744 6.55 -24.07 22.20
CA GLY A 744 5.99 -22.94 21.46
C GLY A 744 6.93 -22.44 20.35
N LEU A 745 8.24 -22.37 20.64
CA LEU A 745 9.25 -22.02 19.64
C LEU A 745 9.32 -23.07 18.53
N GLY A 746 9.33 -24.36 18.87
CA GLY A 746 9.37 -25.46 17.89
C GLY A 746 8.16 -25.44 16.95
N THR A 747 6.94 -25.36 17.52
CA THR A 747 5.71 -25.26 16.71
C THR A 747 5.64 -23.94 15.93
N GLY A 748 6.12 -22.84 16.50
CA GLY A 748 6.20 -21.54 15.84
C GLY A 748 7.17 -21.53 14.64
N VAL A 749 8.34 -22.17 14.75
CA VAL A 749 9.29 -22.34 13.64
C VAL A 749 8.63 -23.10 12.48
N VAL A 750 7.99 -24.24 12.78
CA VAL A 750 7.29 -25.04 11.76
C VAL A 750 6.18 -24.20 11.08
N SER A 751 5.37 -23.51 11.86
CA SER A 751 4.30 -22.63 11.32
C SER A 751 4.87 -21.49 10.49
N SER A 752 5.97 -20.87 10.92
CA SER A 752 6.64 -19.81 10.16
C SER A 752 7.15 -20.31 8.81
N LEU A 753 7.80 -21.48 8.76
CA LEU A 753 8.29 -22.05 7.50
C LEU A 753 7.17 -22.35 6.50
N MET A 754 5.95 -22.62 6.97
CA MET A 754 4.78 -22.84 6.12
C MET A 754 4.13 -21.53 5.66
N LEU A 755 3.84 -20.61 6.59
CA LEU A 755 3.05 -19.40 6.32
C LEU A 755 3.87 -18.29 5.67
N MET A 756 5.18 -18.17 5.95
CA MET A 756 5.99 -17.09 5.37
C MET A 756 6.12 -17.18 3.85
N ARG A 757 5.82 -18.33 3.25
CA ARG A 757 5.74 -18.48 1.79
C ARG A 757 4.67 -17.58 1.17
N LEU A 758 3.59 -17.26 1.92
CA LEU A 758 2.55 -16.33 1.45
C LEU A 758 3.05 -14.89 1.34
N MET A 759 4.13 -14.56 2.05
CA MET A 759 4.76 -13.24 2.01
C MET A 759 5.87 -13.12 0.95
N SER A 760 6.17 -14.18 0.20
CA SER A 760 7.29 -14.17 -0.76
C SER A 760 7.20 -13.03 -1.78
N GLY A 761 5.99 -12.66 -2.23
CA GLY A 761 5.75 -11.54 -3.15
C GLY A 761 5.93 -10.14 -2.54
N LEU A 762 6.08 -10.04 -1.21
CA LEU A 762 6.31 -8.77 -0.50
C LEU A 762 7.78 -8.58 -0.12
N LEU A 763 8.62 -9.60 -0.34
CA LEU A 763 10.02 -9.60 0.09
C LEU A 763 10.95 -9.31 -1.09
N TYR A 764 11.86 -8.37 -0.91
CA TYR A 764 12.89 -8.03 -1.87
C TYR A 764 14.23 -8.69 -1.48
N ARG A 765 14.79 -9.53 -2.35
CA ARG A 765 16.08 -10.24 -2.18
C ARG A 765 16.27 -11.00 -0.87
N VAL A 766 15.20 -11.29 -0.14
CA VAL A 766 15.22 -12.07 1.09
C VAL A 766 14.36 -13.31 0.91
N SER A 767 14.91 -14.48 1.24
CA SER A 767 14.14 -15.72 1.22
C SER A 767 13.09 -15.69 2.34
N SER A 768 11.87 -16.14 2.04
CA SER A 768 10.81 -16.33 3.04
C SER A 768 11.21 -17.31 4.17
N THR A 769 12.24 -18.11 3.97
CA THR A 769 12.78 -19.09 4.94
C THR A 769 14.17 -18.69 5.44
N ASP A 770 14.49 -17.39 5.48
CA ASP A 770 15.80 -16.89 5.90
C ASP A 770 16.20 -17.38 7.31
N PRO A 771 17.26 -18.18 7.44
CA PRO A 771 17.62 -18.81 8.71
C PRO A 771 18.14 -17.80 9.75
N LEU A 772 18.73 -16.68 9.29
CA LEU A 772 19.23 -15.65 10.21
C LEU A 772 18.07 -14.91 10.90
N SER A 773 17.04 -14.52 10.14
CA SER A 773 15.84 -13.88 10.68
C SER A 773 15.12 -14.79 11.65
N LEU A 774 14.90 -16.05 11.25
CA LEU A 774 14.21 -17.03 12.09
C LEU A 774 15.01 -17.37 13.35
N GLY A 775 16.33 -17.51 13.23
CA GLY A 775 17.24 -17.76 14.36
C GLY A 775 17.26 -16.59 15.35
N ALA A 776 17.41 -15.37 14.87
CA ALA A 776 17.44 -14.17 15.72
C ALA A 776 16.13 -14.00 16.51
N VAL A 777 14.97 -14.17 15.85
CA VAL A 777 13.65 -14.09 16.50
C VAL A 777 13.47 -15.22 17.52
N THR A 778 13.91 -16.44 17.20
CA THR A 778 13.82 -17.58 18.12
C THR A 778 14.67 -17.33 19.38
N VAL A 779 15.89 -16.84 19.23
CA VAL A 779 16.77 -16.49 20.36
C VAL A 779 16.16 -15.35 21.19
N LEU A 780 15.66 -14.30 20.55
CA LEU A 780 15.01 -13.17 21.24
C LEU A 780 13.83 -13.64 22.09
N LEU A 781 12.95 -14.46 21.53
CA LEU A 781 11.80 -15.02 22.26
C LEU A 781 12.21 -15.97 23.38
N ALA A 782 13.26 -16.78 23.16
CA ALA A 782 13.81 -17.63 24.21
C ALA A 782 14.32 -16.82 25.41
N ILE A 783 15.02 -15.69 25.15
CA ILE A 783 15.50 -14.78 26.20
C ILE A 783 14.32 -14.14 26.93
N ILE A 784 13.34 -13.60 26.22
CA ILE A 784 12.16 -12.96 26.82
C ILE A 784 11.34 -13.97 27.61
N GLY A 785 11.16 -15.19 27.07
CA GLY A 785 10.51 -16.31 27.79
C GLY A 785 11.27 -16.67 29.07
N ALA A 786 12.59 -16.75 29.03
CA ALA A 786 13.41 -17.01 30.21
C ALA A 786 13.28 -15.89 31.25
N LEU A 787 13.29 -14.63 30.85
CA LEU A 787 13.09 -13.48 31.74
C LEU A 787 11.69 -13.48 32.36
N ALA A 788 10.65 -13.76 31.57
CA ALA A 788 9.27 -13.89 32.06
C ALA A 788 9.10 -15.06 33.06
N CYS A 789 9.86 -16.13 32.90
CA CYS A 789 9.90 -17.25 33.83
C CYS A 789 10.67 -16.93 35.11
N PHE A 790 11.75 -16.16 35.02
CA PHE A 790 12.65 -15.87 36.14
C PHE A 790 11.98 -15.05 37.26
N MET A 791 11.15 -14.05 36.94
CA MET A 791 10.51 -13.19 37.95
C MET A 791 9.60 -14.00 38.93
N PRO A 792 8.65 -14.84 38.47
CA PRO A 792 7.86 -15.70 39.37
C PRO A 792 8.71 -16.71 40.11
N ALA A 793 9.71 -17.30 39.44
CA ALA A 793 10.60 -18.26 40.07
C ALA A 793 11.44 -17.65 41.20
N ARG A 794 11.88 -16.40 41.02
CA ARG A 794 12.57 -15.63 42.08
C ARG A 794 11.65 -15.34 43.29
N ARG A 795 10.37 -15.06 43.04
CA ARG A 795 9.38 -14.88 44.12
C ARG A 795 9.16 -16.19 44.89
N ALA A 796 9.09 -17.30 44.19
CA ALA A 796 8.96 -18.63 44.82
C ALA A 796 10.10 -18.95 45.79
N MET A 797 11.34 -18.53 45.51
CA MET A 797 12.50 -18.75 46.42
C MET A 797 12.43 -17.94 47.74
N ARG A 798 11.65 -16.84 47.74
CA ARG A 798 11.53 -15.92 48.88
C ARG A 798 10.29 -16.20 49.73
N VAL A 799 9.60 -17.29 49.53
CA VAL A 799 8.45 -17.70 50.32
C VAL A 799 8.94 -18.10 51.72
N ASP A 800 8.42 -17.43 52.74
CA ASP A 800 8.69 -17.76 54.12
C ASP A 800 7.94 -19.06 54.50
N PRO A 801 8.67 -20.13 54.92
CA PRO A 801 8.07 -21.40 55.28
C PRO A 801 7.01 -21.29 56.37
N MET A 802 7.20 -20.35 57.37
CA MET A 802 6.26 -20.16 58.45
C MET A 802 4.95 -19.54 58.05
N THR A 803 5.00 -18.57 57.10
CA THR A 803 3.79 -18.00 56.55
C THR A 803 3.07 -18.94 55.58
N ALA A 804 3.81 -19.76 54.82
CA ALA A 804 3.25 -20.76 53.89
C ALA A 804 2.51 -21.89 54.62
N LEU A 805 2.89 -22.26 55.84
CA LEU A 805 2.26 -23.29 56.67
C LEU A 805 1.07 -22.79 57.51
N ARG A 806 0.94 -21.46 57.69
CA ARG A 806 -0.18 -20.81 58.42
C ARG A 806 -1.37 -20.44 57.59
N CYS A 807 -1.26 -20.48 56.27
CA CYS A 807 -2.36 -20.26 55.35
C CYS A 807 -3.16 -21.56 55.15
N GLU A 808 -4.02 -21.94 56.12
CA GLU A 808 -5.15 -22.89 55.94
C GLU A 808 -6.42 -22.16 55.53
#